data_0e90dfaf44f5f5f8c5780f8b9d664f32
#
_entry.id   0e90dfaf44f5f5f8c5780f8b9d664f32
#
_cell.length_a   1.000
_cell.length_b   1.000
_cell.length_c   1.000
_cell.angle_alpha   90.00
_cell.angle_beta   90.00
_cell.angle_gamma   90.00
#
_symmetry.space_group_name_H-M   'P 1'
#
loop_
_entity.id
_entity.type
_entity.pdbx_description
1 polymer ?
#
loop_
_entity_poly.entity_id
_entity_poly.type
_entity_poly.pdbx_seq_one_letter_code
_entity_poly.pdbx_strand_id
1 'polypeptide(L)'
;MGTRGIGTHKGLLFGLTFSLLLPLIAIRATAQGGAIELAVDTANFNQDGLLVLFGGLRLQGDIGLPVGAGDINGDGRADVIFCGMYGNIGSRENNGVVNFYISDGRDSGSINAGDNPPNIFKLNGQRSGDLLGTSVSANGDVNGDGIRDVAIGACLWDTPGGGVADNRGAAYVVFGSPNFNLNADLSTNDGLPPPGITAIYGPQSSGRMGIWIDEGDLDGDGFADVVIGSDQINTDAGQHVGGAYIVFGAANLPSVIDLAAPPPGVRTARIAGQRSEEHWGAALQIGDINNDGIGDIVIGGSIFRDSASYVTPQDQNSGHGNNGAGFGGLRPGCGEAYVIYGQHNWPANIDLRTPPANATHVIGANQFDLLGSQVHSGDVNGDGRTDLIIGALQALAPDNKGKTGAVYVIYGAANLPGATIDLADPDSSGFRVTTIYGEHHLDCAGDSVRTYDINKDGLSDLFIGSPERTFDLGGEEREDAGVTEIIFGQRDPLPSVIKLYDPPASPRIFRLAGAHGELQGVEGGDEFSYRLTGGDVDGDGYIDYIANAMHGDGFNNALINAGNVYIFSGKKLSAKLGMLPPDQALTPTLTSARLFVNGTGPVQQANAGQSGLVVEIAGTNTRVDTQVLINGIVVLPHVPNPQDVNPSFAVLLDENISIKNSAGPLAVRLRNISPTLSELSNEIIAGTLVGPQITKIKVKKKASGLLVLKIHGLNFPGDASVTVTANGSAVPVQSASFDPPDYVSAKIGADAAPAPGTTMLVRVVTAQGIQSNEFAATAK
;
A
#
# COMPACT_ATOMS: atom_id res chain seq x y z
N MET A 1 -47.82 5.40 55.56
CA MET A 1 -48.99 6.26 55.18
C MET A 1 -48.70 6.62 53.73
N GLY A 2 -49.36 6.28 52.75
CA GLY A 2 -50.60 5.74 52.25
C GLY A 2 -50.37 5.55 50.77
N THR A 3 -50.52 4.43 50.26
CA THR A 3 -51.60 3.64 49.68
C THR A 3 -52.25 4.21 48.40
N ARG A 4 -52.26 3.30 47.40
CA ARG A 4 -53.22 3.10 46.29
C ARG A 4 -52.94 3.88 45.00
N GLY A 5 -53.13 3.29 43.80
CA GLY A 5 -53.95 2.12 43.50
C GLY A 5 -53.75 1.62 42.08
N ILE A 6 -54.23 0.50 41.93
CA ILE A 6 -54.37 -0.48 40.86
C ILE A 6 -55.25 0.02 39.71
N GLY A 7 -54.89 -0.30 38.48
CA GLY A 7 -55.75 -0.17 37.30
C GLY A 7 -55.41 -1.15 36.20
N THR A 8 -56.26 -2.10 36.04
CA THR A 8 -56.17 -3.35 35.26
C THR A 8 -56.55 -3.21 33.77
N HIS A 9 -55.99 -4.09 32.98
CA HIS A 9 -56.52 -4.81 31.78
C HIS A 9 -56.80 -4.10 30.46
N LYS A 10 -56.13 -4.53 29.41
CA LYS A 10 -56.64 -5.51 28.43
C LYS A 10 -55.60 -5.78 27.35
N GLY A 11 -55.36 -7.06 27.11
CA GLY A 11 -54.53 -7.54 26.06
C GLY A 11 -55.22 -7.52 24.69
N LEU A 12 -54.39 -7.62 23.68
CA LEU A 12 -54.71 -8.29 22.44
C LEU A 12 -53.42 -8.78 21.77
N LEU A 13 -53.47 -10.05 21.37
CA LEU A 13 -52.54 -10.74 20.46
C LEU A 13 -52.43 -10.01 19.13
N PHE A 14 -51.25 -10.05 18.51
CA PHE A 14 -50.97 -10.57 17.19
C PHE A 14 -49.66 -10.00 16.64
N GLY A 15 -48.90 -10.90 16.04
CA GLY A 15 -47.95 -10.59 14.97
C GLY A 15 -46.50 -10.95 15.26
N LEU A 16 -46.17 -12.26 15.15
CA LEU A 16 -44.80 -12.67 14.84
C LEU A 16 -44.43 -12.11 13.45
N THR A 17 -43.62 -11.11 13.41
CA THR A 17 -42.76 -10.83 12.27
C THR A 17 -41.32 -11.10 12.71
N PHE A 18 -40.76 -12.19 12.21
CA PHE A 18 -39.32 -12.43 12.22
C PHE A 18 -38.67 -11.34 11.37
N SER A 19 -38.19 -10.29 12.01
CA SER A 19 -37.19 -9.42 11.41
C SER A 19 -35.84 -10.04 11.71
N LEU A 20 -35.21 -10.58 10.69
CA LEU A 20 -33.77 -10.83 10.68
C LEU A 20 -33.11 -9.45 10.85
N LEU A 21 -32.75 -9.08 12.06
CA LEU A 21 -31.78 -8.05 12.34
C LEU A 21 -30.40 -8.71 12.09
N LEU A 22 -29.85 -8.49 10.90
CA LEU A 22 -28.42 -8.53 10.70
C LEU A 22 -27.82 -7.49 11.65
N PRO A 23 -26.82 -7.82 12.48
CA PRO A 23 -26.10 -6.83 13.25
C PRO A 23 -25.30 -5.97 12.27
N LEU A 24 -25.81 -4.80 11.95
CA LEU A 24 -25.06 -3.74 11.32
C LEU A 24 -23.98 -3.30 12.33
N ILE A 25 -22.72 -3.38 11.93
CA ILE A 25 -21.70 -2.49 12.49
C ILE A 25 -22.29 -1.09 12.40
N ALA A 26 -22.43 -0.41 13.52
CA ALA A 26 -22.96 0.94 13.53
C ALA A 26 -21.95 1.87 12.85
N ILE A 27 -22.04 2.01 11.53
CA ILE A 27 -21.36 3.08 10.81
C ILE A 27 -22.11 4.35 11.19
N ARG A 28 -21.65 5.05 12.21
CA ARG A 28 -22.02 6.43 12.44
C ARG A 28 -21.02 7.31 11.72
N ALA A 29 -21.34 7.69 10.50
CA ALA A 29 -20.65 8.77 9.83
C ALA A 29 -20.99 10.08 10.54
N THR A 30 -20.21 10.49 11.50
CA THR A 30 -20.17 11.88 11.93
C THR A 30 -19.16 12.58 11.04
N ALA A 31 -19.66 13.29 10.04
CA ALA A 31 -18.82 14.10 9.16
C ALA A 31 -18.27 15.30 9.94
N GLN A 32 -17.18 15.09 10.66
CA GLN A 32 -16.30 16.15 11.07
C GLN A 32 -15.03 15.98 10.22
N GLY A 33 -14.90 16.80 9.17
CA GLY A 33 -13.68 16.87 8.38
C GLY A 33 -13.35 15.71 7.44
N GLY A 34 -14.32 15.00 6.84
CA GLY A 34 -14.06 14.07 5.72
C GLY A 34 -13.51 12.69 6.07
N ALA A 35 -13.16 12.39 7.31
CA ALA A 35 -12.74 11.04 7.75
C ALA A 35 -13.96 10.15 8.06
N ILE A 36 -13.86 8.86 7.77
CA ILE A 36 -14.86 7.83 8.11
C ILE A 36 -14.35 7.07 9.32
N GLU A 37 -15.12 7.10 10.40
CA GLU A 37 -14.78 6.44 11.65
C GLU A 37 -15.48 5.08 11.75
N LEU A 38 -14.72 4.03 12.02
CA LEU A 38 -15.19 2.67 12.31
C LEU A 38 -14.74 2.32 13.72
N ALA A 39 -15.66 2.08 14.63
CA ALA A 39 -15.29 1.49 15.90
C ALA A 39 -15.30 -0.04 15.81
N VAL A 40 -14.26 -0.66 16.30
CA VAL A 40 -14.25 -2.09 16.54
C VAL A 40 -15.00 -2.34 17.84
N ASP A 41 -16.15 -3.00 17.76
CA ASP A 41 -16.89 -3.41 18.93
C ASP A 41 -16.51 -4.85 19.29
N THR A 42 -15.63 -5.00 20.27
CA THR A 42 -15.16 -6.33 20.75
C THR A 42 -16.24 -7.12 21.45
N ALA A 43 -17.32 -6.50 21.91
CA ALA A 43 -18.46 -7.23 22.49
C ALA A 43 -19.19 -8.08 21.43
N ASN A 44 -18.86 -7.91 20.14
CA ASN A 44 -19.51 -8.57 19.01
C ASN A 44 -18.50 -9.34 18.15
N PHE A 45 -17.84 -10.35 18.73
CA PHE A 45 -16.81 -11.18 18.08
C PHE A 45 -17.27 -11.99 16.85
N ASN A 46 -18.55 -12.02 16.55
CA ASN A 46 -19.10 -12.67 15.37
C ASN A 46 -19.30 -11.71 14.18
N GLN A 47 -18.46 -10.68 14.09
CA GLN A 47 -18.50 -9.77 12.96
C GLN A 47 -17.89 -10.44 11.73
N ASP A 48 -18.61 -10.38 10.64
CA ASP A 48 -18.14 -10.86 9.35
C ASP A 48 -16.87 -10.11 8.91
N GLY A 49 -15.78 -10.84 8.71
CA GLY A 49 -14.48 -10.31 8.36
C GLY A 49 -13.62 -9.83 9.53
N LEU A 50 -13.91 -10.25 10.76
CA LEU A 50 -13.06 -10.01 11.92
C LEU A 50 -12.79 -11.31 12.68
N LEU A 51 -11.54 -11.72 12.71
CA LEU A 51 -11.04 -12.80 13.56
C LEU A 51 -10.21 -12.20 14.71
N VAL A 52 -10.47 -12.64 15.94
CA VAL A 52 -9.73 -12.17 17.11
C VAL A 52 -9.01 -13.33 17.79
N LEU A 53 -7.70 -13.18 18.00
CA LEU A 53 -6.88 -14.10 18.78
C LEU A 53 -6.67 -13.49 20.17
N PHE A 54 -7.08 -14.22 21.20
CA PHE A 54 -6.93 -13.79 22.59
C PHE A 54 -5.74 -14.42 23.24
N GLY A 55 -5.04 -13.63 24.07
CA GLY A 55 -4.04 -14.14 24.99
C GLY A 55 -4.64 -15.05 26.03
N GLY A 56 -3.98 -16.16 26.30
CA GLY A 56 -4.45 -17.15 27.27
C GLY A 56 -3.76 -17.11 28.62
N LEU A 57 -2.90 -16.14 28.90
CA LEU A 57 -2.11 -16.05 30.13
C LEU A 57 -2.66 -14.93 31.01
N ARG A 58 -2.83 -15.22 32.29
CA ARG A 58 -3.31 -14.26 33.28
C ARG A 58 -2.26 -13.20 33.57
N LEU A 59 -2.70 -11.92 33.62
CA LEU A 59 -2.00 -10.74 34.15
C LEU A 59 -0.62 -10.46 33.53
N GLN A 60 -0.53 -9.33 32.81
CA GLN A 60 0.71 -8.77 32.25
C GLN A 60 1.40 -9.63 31.17
N GLY A 61 0.62 -10.35 30.36
CA GLY A 61 1.18 -11.13 29.26
C GLY A 61 1.54 -10.28 28.03
N ASP A 62 0.92 -9.11 27.87
CA ASP A 62 1.04 -8.20 26.71
C ASP A 62 1.12 -8.99 25.41
N ILE A 63 0.17 -9.90 25.20
CA ILE A 63 0.14 -10.77 24.03
C ILE A 63 -0.22 -9.93 22.79
N GLY A 64 0.51 -10.20 21.70
CA GLY A 64 0.41 -9.46 20.48
C GLY A 64 1.45 -8.36 20.32
N LEU A 65 2.34 -8.22 21.28
CA LEU A 65 3.48 -7.33 21.21
C LEU A 65 4.78 -8.14 21.04
N PRO A 66 5.36 -8.28 19.86
CA PRO A 66 4.90 -7.94 18.50
C PRO A 66 4.02 -9.00 17.85
N VAL A 67 3.59 -8.71 16.60
CA VAL A 67 2.84 -9.63 15.73
C VAL A 67 3.56 -9.75 14.38
N GLY A 68 3.58 -10.96 13.80
CA GLY A 68 4.11 -11.28 12.48
C GLY A 68 3.13 -12.17 11.69
N ALA A 69 3.26 -12.19 10.37
CA ALA A 69 2.45 -13.05 9.52
C ALA A 69 3.25 -13.59 8.32
N GLY A 70 3.09 -14.88 8.03
CA GLY A 70 3.74 -15.55 6.91
C GLY A 70 3.27 -16.98 6.77
N ASP A 71 3.35 -17.54 5.57
CA ASP A 71 3.02 -18.94 5.30
C ASP A 71 4.17 -19.85 5.79
N ILE A 72 4.12 -20.27 7.07
CA ILE A 72 5.16 -21.10 7.71
C ILE A 72 4.91 -22.59 7.58
N ASN A 73 3.80 -22.97 6.94
CA ASN A 73 3.47 -24.37 6.70
C ASN A 73 3.40 -24.72 5.20
N GLY A 74 3.52 -23.74 4.29
CA GLY A 74 3.51 -23.95 2.85
C GLY A 74 2.13 -24.28 2.28
N ASP A 75 1.03 -23.91 2.95
CA ASP A 75 -0.33 -24.21 2.50
C ASP A 75 -0.97 -23.09 1.65
N GLY A 76 -0.24 -21.97 1.48
CA GLY A 76 -0.63 -20.83 0.67
C GLY A 76 -1.43 -19.79 1.44
N ARG A 77 -1.65 -19.95 2.75
CA ARG A 77 -2.24 -18.96 3.65
C ARG A 77 -1.19 -18.42 4.61
N ALA A 78 -1.32 -17.17 4.99
CA ALA A 78 -0.48 -16.62 6.04
C ALA A 78 -0.93 -17.14 7.41
N ASP A 79 0.02 -17.63 8.17
CA ASP A 79 -0.11 -17.96 9.58
C ASP A 79 0.22 -16.74 10.42
N VAL A 80 -0.29 -16.64 11.66
CA VAL A 80 -0.07 -15.48 12.52
C VAL A 80 0.78 -15.86 13.73
N ILE A 81 1.86 -15.13 13.89
CA ILE A 81 2.77 -15.28 15.03
C ILE A 81 2.52 -14.12 15.99
N PHE A 82 2.15 -14.40 17.22
CA PHE A 82 1.88 -13.38 18.22
C PHE A 82 2.55 -13.70 19.54
N CYS A 83 3.23 -12.70 20.06
CA CYS A 83 4.16 -12.86 21.16
C CYS A 83 3.63 -12.24 22.44
N GLY A 84 3.93 -12.86 23.57
CA GLY A 84 3.75 -12.30 24.90
C GLY A 84 5.09 -12.23 25.59
N MET A 85 5.86 -11.15 25.38
CA MET A 85 7.23 -11.05 25.88
C MET A 85 7.32 -11.03 27.41
N TYR A 86 6.28 -10.53 28.08
CA TYR A 86 6.19 -10.58 29.55
C TYR A 86 5.46 -11.84 30.07
N GLY A 87 5.17 -12.78 29.17
CA GLY A 87 4.55 -14.07 29.55
C GLY A 87 5.33 -14.84 30.60
N ASN A 88 4.61 -15.45 31.52
CA ASN A 88 5.18 -16.26 32.64
C ASN A 88 4.89 -17.74 32.41
N ILE A 89 5.92 -18.59 32.40
CA ILE A 89 5.76 -20.05 32.29
C ILE A 89 6.29 -20.76 33.54
N GLY A 90 5.38 -21.35 34.29
CA GLY A 90 5.71 -22.00 35.52
C GLY A 90 6.20 -21.00 36.58
N SER A 91 7.44 -21.15 37.03
CA SER A 91 8.12 -20.23 37.96
C SER A 91 9.02 -19.21 37.27
N ARG A 92 9.05 -19.19 35.93
CA ARG A 92 9.85 -18.25 35.16
C ARG A 92 9.01 -17.01 34.84
N GLU A 93 9.41 -15.88 35.40
CA GLU A 93 8.75 -14.59 35.19
C GLU A 93 9.36 -13.87 33.99
N ASN A 94 8.53 -13.27 33.15
CA ASN A 94 8.95 -12.52 31.97
C ASN A 94 9.91 -13.30 31.04
N ASN A 95 9.73 -14.62 30.97
CA ASN A 95 10.55 -15.43 30.08
C ASN A 95 10.10 -15.31 28.60
N GLY A 96 8.87 -14.88 28.36
CA GLY A 96 8.25 -14.75 27.07
C GLY A 96 7.64 -16.04 26.52
N VAL A 97 6.62 -15.85 25.70
CA VAL A 97 5.89 -16.92 24.98
C VAL A 97 5.60 -16.46 23.57
N VAL A 98 5.90 -17.30 22.59
CA VAL A 98 5.53 -17.08 21.20
C VAL A 98 4.46 -18.08 20.80
N ASN A 99 3.35 -17.59 20.29
CA ASN A 99 2.26 -18.41 19.79
C ASN A 99 2.26 -18.38 18.26
N PHE A 100 2.10 -19.55 17.64
CA PHE A 100 1.99 -19.74 16.21
C PHE A 100 0.56 -20.21 15.91
N TYR A 101 -0.27 -19.34 15.38
CA TYR A 101 -1.59 -19.70 14.89
C TYR A 101 -1.46 -20.15 13.45
N ILE A 102 -1.65 -21.45 13.22
CA ILE A 102 -1.73 -22.01 11.87
C ILE A 102 -3.14 -21.77 11.35
N SER A 103 -3.23 -20.99 10.28
CA SER A 103 -4.52 -20.58 9.73
C SER A 103 -5.33 -21.77 9.24
N ASP A 104 -6.61 -21.79 9.60
CA ASP A 104 -7.59 -22.73 9.09
C ASP A 104 -8.51 -22.12 8.01
N GLY A 105 -8.15 -20.92 7.51
CA GLY A 105 -8.85 -20.22 6.44
C GLY A 105 -10.14 -19.52 6.88
N ARG A 106 -10.36 -19.35 8.19
CA ARG A 106 -11.52 -18.59 8.66
C ARG A 106 -11.23 -17.08 8.62
N ASP A 107 -12.21 -16.31 8.26
CA ASP A 107 -12.16 -14.86 8.19
C ASP A 107 -12.86 -14.16 9.36
N SER A 108 -13.44 -14.92 10.29
CA SER A 108 -14.22 -14.38 11.42
C SER A 108 -14.29 -15.31 12.60
N GLY A 109 -14.60 -14.73 13.75
CA GLY A 109 -14.75 -15.47 15.01
C GLY A 109 -13.68 -15.12 16.04
N SER A 110 -13.47 -16.01 17.01
CA SER A 110 -12.47 -15.81 18.06
C SER A 110 -11.79 -17.10 18.45
N ILE A 111 -10.52 -17.01 18.84
CA ILE A 111 -9.71 -18.12 19.31
C ILE A 111 -8.98 -17.69 20.57
N ASN A 112 -9.12 -18.46 21.65
CA ASN A 112 -8.38 -18.23 22.89
C ASN A 112 -7.15 -19.15 22.95
N ALA A 113 -5.96 -18.59 22.89
CA ALA A 113 -4.71 -19.37 22.99
C ALA A 113 -4.56 -20.11 24.33
N GLY A 114 -5.26 -19.66 25.39
CA GLY A 114 -5.27 -20.30 26.69
C GLY A 114 -5.99 -21.66 26.72
N ASP A 115 -6.89 -21.88 25.80
CA ASP A 115 -7.64 -23.15 25.68
C ASP A 115 -6.83 -24.24 24.95
N ASN A 116 -5.61 -23.92 24.49
CA ASN A 116 -4.72 -24.78 23.72
C ASN A 116 -5.42 -25.42 22.50
N PRO A 117 -5.98 -24.60 21.60
CA PRO A 117 -6.61 -25.11 20.39
C PRO A 117 -5.58 -25.85 19.50
N PRO A 118 -6.00 -26.84 18.70
CA PRO A 118 -5.10 -27.74 18.00
C PRO A 118 -4.24 -27.06 16.91
N ASN A 119 -4.59 -25.85 16.51
CA ASN A 119 -3.89 -25.06 15.51
C ASN A 119 -3.12 -23.87 16.11
N ILE A 120 -2.92 -23.86 17.44
CA ILE A 120 -1.97 -22.95 18.10
C ILE A 120 -0.85 -23.76 18.73
N PHE A 121 0.37 -23.46 18.30
CA PHE A 121 1.62 -24.02 18.83
C PHE A 121 2.38 -22.97 19.63
N LYS A 122 3.29 -23.41 20.52
CA LYS A 122 3.95 -22.49 21.46
C LYS A 122 5.45 -22.75 21.57
N LEU A 123 6.22 -21.67 21.62
CA LEU A 123 7.61 -21.66 22.01
C LEU A 123 7.76 -20.84 23.30
N ASN A 124 8.27 -21.48 24.36
CA ASN A 124 8.47 -20.84 25.66
C ASN A 124 9.92 -20.40 25.84
N GLY A 125 10.13 -19.20 26.38
CA GLY A 125 11.44 -18.63 26.63
C GLY A 125 12.25 -19.41 27.65
N GLN A 126 13.58 -19.27 27.62
CA GLN A 126 14.52 -20.10 28.36
C GLN A 126 14.55 -19.77 29.85
N ARG A 127 14.61 -18.48 30.22
CA ARG A 127 14.84 -18.02 31.60
C ARG A 127 13.95 -16.84 31.94
N SER A 128 13.84 -16.59 33.25
CA SER A 128 13.19 -15.37 33.74
C SER A 128 13.92 -14.15 33.22
N GLY A 129 13.18 -13.21 32.64
CA GLY A 129 13.70 -11.94 32.15
C GLY A 129 14.26 -11.95 30.76
N ASP A 130 14.32 -13.06 30.02
CA ASP A 130 14.88 -13.14 28.66
C ASP A 130 14.04 -12.38 27.64
N LEU A 131 12.73 -12.20 27.90
CA LEU A 131 11.77 -11.51 27.03
C LEU A 131 11.70 -12.13 25.62
N LEU A 132 11.59 -13.47 25.50
CA LEU A 132 11.38 -14.12 24.22
C LEU A 132 10.11 -13.54 23.54
N GLY A 133 10.22 -13.18 22.28
CA GLY A 133 9.15 -12.52 21.56
C GLY A 133 9.17 -10.99 21.68
N THR A 134 10.31 -10.39 21.99
CA THR A 134 10.48 -8.92 21.91
C THR A 134 10.27 -8.39 20.50
N SER A 135 10.65 -9.16 19.51
CA SER A 135 10.46 -8.88 18.07
C SER A 135 10.18 -10.16 17.30
N VAL A 136 9.49 -10.05 16.16
CA VAL A 136 9.19 -11.19 15.29
C VAL A 136 9.12 -10.74 13.83
N SER A 137 9.64 -11.58 12.93
CA SER A 137 9.44 -11.53 11.49
C SER A 137 9.07 -12.92 10.98
N ALA A 138 8.29 -13.01 9.91
CA ALA A 138 7.98 -14.23 9.17
C ALA A 138 7.97 -13.94 7.67
N ASN A 139 8.93 -13.13 7.23
CA ASN A 139 9.00 -12.61 5.86
C ASN A 139 9.89 -13.44 4.94
N GLY A 140 10.83 -14.22 5.52
CA GLY A 140 11.93 -14.85 4.80
C GLY A 140 11.90 -16.38 4.76
N ASP A 141 12.55 -16.96 3.77
CA ASP A 141 12.94 -18.37 3.68
C ASP A 141 14.47 -18.42 3.90
N VAL A 142 14.88 -18.56 5.15
CA VAL A 142 16.30 -18.46 5.58
C VAL A 142 17.09 -19.69 5.17
N ASN A 143 16.42 -20.84 5.05
CA ASN A 143 17.06 -22.12 4.71
C ASN A 143 16.91 -22.51 3.23
N GLY A 144 16.09 -21.79 2.44
CA GLY A 144 15.89 -21.99 1.01
C GLY A 144 15.05 -23.23 0.66
N ASP A 145 14.16 -23.68 1.56
CA ASP A 145 13.32 -24.86 1.32
C ASP A 145 11.96 -24.53 0.67
N GLY A 146 11.68 -23.25 0.43
CA GLY A 146 10.47 -22.74 -0.21
C GLY A 146 9.33 -22.45 0.77
N ILE A 147 9.55 -22.57 2.08
CA ILE A 147 8.60 -22.26 3.14
C ILE A 147 9.16 -21.12 3.99
N ARG A 148 8.34 -20.20 4.41
CA ARG A 148 8.81 -19.08 5.25
C ARG A 148 9.21 -19.56 6.63
N ASP A 149 10.28 -18.98 7.15
CA ASP A 149 10.79 -19.19 8.49
C ASP A 149 10.32 -18.06 9.42
N VAL A 150 10.57 -18.19 10.72
CA VAL A 150 10.21 -17.18 11.71
C VAL A 150 11.42 -16.80 12.54
N ALA A 151 11.85 -15.56 12.43
CA ALA A 151 12.88 -14.99 13.28
C ALA A 151 12.24 -14.31 14.52
N ILE A 152 12.76 -14.60 15.71
CA ILE A 152 12.19 -14.19 17.01
C ILE A 152 13.30 -13.60 17.87
N GLY A 153 13.09 -12.40 18.41
CA GLY A 153 14.02 -11.76 19.34
C GLY A 153 13.78 -12.11 20.81
N ALA A 154 14.86 -12.09 21.59
CA ALA A 154 14.89 -12.20 23.06
C ALA A 154 15.93 -11.23 23.59
N CYS A 155 15.60 -9.94 23.67
CA CYS A 155 16.60 -8.87 23.78
C CYS A 155 17.33 -8.81 25.12
N LEU A 156 16.80 -9.42 26.16
CA LEU A 156 17.43 -9.49 27.48
C LEU A 156 18.03 -10.87 27.81
N TRP A 157 18.20 -11.74 26.80
CA TRP A 157 18.78 -13.06 27.00
C TRP A 157 20.19 -12.97 27.63
N ASP A 158 20.44 -13.82 28.61
CA ASP A 158 21.66 -13.90 29.41
C ASP A 158 22.52 -15.11 29.06
N THR A 159 23.84 -14.98 29.16
CA THR A 159 24.77 -16.10 29.01
C THR A 159 24.54 -17.19 30.05
N PRO A 160 24.44 -18.49 29.65
CA PRO A 160 24.32 -19.60 30.59
C PRO A 160 25.45 -19.66 31.63
N GLY A 161 25.10 -19.73 32.94
CA GLY A 161 26.07 -19.87 34.01
C GLY A 161 26.74 -18.57 34.47
N GLY A 162 26.40 -17.44 33.89
CA GLY A 162 26.77 -16.10 34.35
C GLY A 162 25.95 -15.77 35.61
N GLY A 163 26.57 -15.47 36.71
CA GLY A 163 25.89 -15.16 37.97
C GLY A 163 25.26 -13.77 38.04
N VAL A 164 25.32 -13.00 36.99
CA VAL A 164 24.78 -11.62 36.82
C VAL A 164 24.15 -11.54 35.44
N ALA A 165 22.97 -10.94 35.35
CA ALA A 165 22.34 -10.64 34.06
C ALA A 165 23.28 -9.82 33.17
N ASP A 166 23.61 -10.34 32.00
CA ASP A 166 24.50 -9.66 31.04
C ASP A 166 23.76 -9.08 29.85
N ASN A 167 22.46 -9.40 29.66
CA ASN A 167 21.57 -8.83 28.65
C ASN A 167 22.22 -8.76 27.25
N ARG A 168 22.95 -9.81 26.86
CA ARG A 168 23.56 -9.88 25.50
C ARG A 168 22.51 -9.83 24.41
N GLY A 169 21.36 -10.45 24.73
CA GLY A 169 20.29 -10.67 23.78
C GLY A 169 20.54 -11.86 22.86
N ALA A 170 19.46 -12.34 22.29
CA ALA A 170 19.45 -13.47 21.35
C ALA A 170 18.39 -13.30 20.28
N ALA A 171 18.54 -14.04 19.19
CA ALA A 171 17.50 -14.29 18.21
C ALA A 171 17.37 -15.81 17.97
N TYR A 172 16.19 -16.24 17.58
CA TYR A 172 15.90 -17.62 17.22
C TYR A 172 15.25 -17.66 15.86
N VAL A 173 15.77 -18.47 14.94
CA VAL A 173 15.13 -18.77 13.66
C VAL A 173 14.45 -20.12 13.79
N VAL A 174 13.12 -20.12 13.71
CA VAL A 174 12.27 -21.32 13.69
C VAL A 174 11.95 -21.65 12.24
N PHE A 175 12.43 -22.79 11.77
CA PHE A 175 12.22 -23.20 10.38
C PHE A 175 10.78 -23.65 10.14
N GLY A 176 10.18 -23.11 9.06
CA GLY A 176 8.89 -23.52 8.55
C GLY A 176 8.89 -24.99 8.10
N SER A 177 7.72 -25.60 8.02
CA SER A 177 7.60 -26.96 7.51
C SER A 177 6.15 -27.34 7.19
N PRO A 178 5.89 -28.25 6.21
CA PRO A 178 4.53 -28.65 5.83
C PRO A 178 3.71 -29.29 6.95
N ASN A 179 4.36 -29.74 8.01
CA ASN A 179 3.72 -30.31 9.17
C ASN A 179 4.13 -29.54 10.44
N PHE A 180 4.02 -28.22 10.38
CA PHE A 180 4.42 -27.37 11.50
C PHE A 180 3.63 -27.74 12.77
N ASN A 181 4.36 -28.13 13.82
CA ASN A 181 3.77 -28.62 15.08
C ASN A 181 4.62 -28.31 16.30
N LEU A 182 5.33 -27.18 16.29
CA LEU A 182 6.28 -26.80 17.31
C LEU A 182 5.61 -26.48 18.63
N ASN A 183 5.70 -27.39 19.61
CA ASN A 183 5.44 -27.13 21.01
C ASN A 183 6.74 -27.38 21.80
N ALA A 184 7.45 -26.31 22.13
CA ALA A 184 8.80 -26.43 22.68
C ALA A 184 9.03 -25.46 23.85
N ASP A 185 10.00 -25.79 24.65
CA ASP A 185 10.48 -24.98 25.76
C ASP A 185 12.00 -24.89 25.69
N LEU A 186 12.53 -23.69 25.48
CA LEU A 186 13.96 -23.45 25.32
C LEU A 186 14.78 -23.79 26.57
N SER A 187 14.13 -23.97 27.73
CA SER A 187 14.82 -24.33 28.99
C SER A 187 15.16 -25.82 29.12
N THR A 188 14.61 -26.70 28.28
CA THR A 188 14.59 -28.13 28.50
C THR A 188 15.77 -28.90 27.94
N ASN A 189 16.67 -28.29 27.16
CA ASN A 189 17.69 -29.03 26.41
C ASN A 189 19.12 -28.53 26.69
N ASP A 190 19.48 -28.40 27.98
CA ASP A 190 20.82 -27.97 28.43
C ASP A 190 21.36 -26.71 27.73
N GLY A 191 20.46 -25.81 27.30
CA GLY A 191 20.81 -24.58 26.62
C GLY A 191 20.96 -24.71 25.10
N LEU A 192 20.71 -25.87 24.53
CA LEU A 192 20.63 -26.06 23.07
C LEU A 192 19.19 -25.85 22.60
N PRO A 193 18.98 -25.20 21.47
CA PRO A 193 17.64 -25.05 20.90
C PRO A 193 17.09 -26.44 20.47
N PRO A 194 15.78 -26.63 20.50
CA PRO A 194 15.13 -27.80 19.92
C PRO A 194 15.46 -27.96 18.42
N PRO A 195 15.34 -29.19 17.87
CA PRO A 195 15.48 -29.41 16.42
C PRO A 195 14.52 -28.50 15.62
N GLY A 196 14.98 -27.98 14.50
CA GLY A 196 14.22 -27.03 13.67
C GLY A 196 14.33 -25.59 14.15
N ILE A 197 15.25 -25.31 15.07
CA ILE A 197 15.53 -23.95 15.54
C ILE A 197 17.05 -23.69 15.50
N THR A 198 17.44 -22.54 14.97
CA THR A 198 18.79 -21.97 15.14
C THR A 198 18.73 -20.85 16.17
N ALA A 199 19.56 -20.93 17.21
CA ALA A 199 19.76 -19.85 18.17
C ALA A 199 20.98 -19.00 17.78
N ILE A 200 20.80 -17.67 17.78
CA ILE A 200 21.84 -16.68 17.46
C ILE A 200 22.05 -15.82 18.72
N TYR A 201 23.26 -15.85 19.27
CA TYR A 201 23.56 -15.13 20.52
C TYR A 201 24.35 -13.85 20.26
N GLY A 202 23.95 -12.75 20.92
CA GLY A 202 24.60 -11.46 20.80
C GLY A 202 26.06 -11.49 21.28
N PRO A 203 26.96 -10.71 20.65
CA PRO A 203 28.40 -10.77 20.98
C PRO A 203 28.79 -9.93 22.17
N GLN A 204 27.94 -9.01 22.65
CA GLN A 204 28.30 -8.00 23.63
C GLN A 204 27.33 -7.93 24.80
N SER A 205 27.86 -7.93 26.03
CA SER A 205 27.05 -7.69 27.24
C SER A 205 26.34 -6.35 27.15
N SER A 206 25.10 -6.32 27.60
CA SER A 206 24.18 -5.18 27.53
C SER A 206 23.89 -4.67 26.11
N GLY A 207 24.15 -5.46 25.08
CA GLY A 207 23.90 -5.09 23.69
C GLY A 207 22.43 -5.12 23.31
N ARG A 208 21.60 -5.89 24.01
CA ARG A 208 20.16 -6.07 23.73
C ARG A 208 19.86 -6.53 22.30
N MET A 209 20.66 -7.45 21.77
CA MET A 209 20.42 -8.00 20.44
C MET A 209 19.05 -8.71 20.39
N GLY A 210 18.28 -8.50 19.33
CA GLY A 210 16.93 -9.02 19.19
C GLY A 210 15.84 -8.04 19.62
N ILE A 211 16.19 -6.76 19.85
CA ILE A 211 15.18 -5.71 20.12
C ILE A 211 14.29 -5.46 18.90
N TRP A 212 14.85 -5.63 17.70
CA TRP A 212 14.13 -5.62 16.43
C TRP A 212 14.70 -6.69 15.51
N ILE A 213 13.89 -7.24 14.61
CA ILE A 213 14.32 -8.28 13.68
C ILE A 213 13.53 -8.22 12.39
N ASP A 214 14.20 -8.47 11.27
CA ASP A 214 13.54 -8.67 9.98
C ASP A 214 14.34 -9.63 9.09
N GLU A 215 13.70 -10.15 8.05
CA GLU A 215 14.23 -11.17 7.15
C GLU A 215 14.07 -10.77 5.70
N GLY A 216 15.08 -10.98 4.87
CA GLY A 216 15.05 -10.75 3.44
C GLY A 216 16.40 -11.01 2.77
N ASP A 217 16.40 -11.27 1.49
CA ASP A 217 17.61 -11.55 0.69
C ASP A 217 18.39 -10.25 0.41
N LEU A 218 19.46 -10.02 1.17
CA LEU A 218 20.29 -8.80 1.09
C LEU A 218 21.43 -8.89 0.09
N ASP A 219 21.75 -10.09 -0.38
CA ASP A 219 22.89 -10.29 -1.28
C ASP A 219 22.52 -10.96 -2.60
N GLY A 220 21.25 -11.26 -2.82
CA GLY A 220 20.72 -11.79 -4.06
C GLY A 220 21.09 -13.25 -4.31
N ASP A 221 21.34 -14.04 -3.23
CA ASP A 221 21.69 -15.46 -3.35
C ASP A 221 20.46 -16.39 -3.26
N GLY A 222 19.28 -15.84 -2.94
CA GLY A 222 18.01 -16.54 -2.89
C GLY A 222 17.66 -17.12 -1.52
N PHE A 223 18.50 -16.93 -0.50
CA PHE A 223 18.20 -17.21 0.89
C PHE A 223 17.86 -15.91 1.60
N ALA A 224 16.88 -15.92 2.47
CA ALA A 224 16.62 -14.74 3.29
C ALA A 224 17.69 -14.63 4.39
N ASP A 225 18.23 -13.43 4.55
CA ASP A 225 19.17 -13.08 5.61
C ASP A 225 18.41 -12.56 6.82
N VAL A 226 18.95 -12.74 8.00
CA VAL A 226 18.36 -12.28 9.25
C VAL A 226 19.09 -11.04 9.73
N VAL A 227 18.39 -9.90 9.79
CA VAL A 227 18.90 -8.63 10.34
C VAL A 227 18.36 -8.46 11.75
N ILE A 228 19.28 -8.32 12.71
CA ILE A 228 18.96 -8.32 14.14
C ILE A 228 19.44 -7.00 14.74
N GLY A 229 18.50 -6.17 15.15
CA GLY A 229 18.77 -4.91 15.83
C GLY A 229 19.33 -5.12 17.22
N SER A 230 20.24 -4.24 17.62
CA SER A 230 20.91 -4.26 18.93
C SER A 230 21.19 -2.82 19.35
N ASP A 231 20.22 -2.20 20.00
CA ASP A 231 20.15 -0.74 20.22
C ASP A 231 21.14 -0.22 21.27
N GLN A 232 21.77 -1.11 22.05
CA GLN A 232 22.71 -0.73 23.10
C GLN A 232 24.15 -1.20 22.82
N ILE A 233 24.50 -1.44 21.57
CA ILE A 233 25.89 -1.72 21.20
C ILE A 233 26.79 -0.55 21.63
N ASN A 234 27.88 -0.86 22.36
CA ASN A 234 28.95 0.09 22.62
C ASN A 234 30.04 -0.06 21.58
N THR A 235 30.59 1.05 21.13
CA THR A 235 31.66 1.11 20.14
C THR A 235 32.73 2.13 20.59
N ASP A 236 33.77 2.33 19.77
CA ASP A 236 34.70 3.44 19.93
C ASP A 236 34.04 4.82 19.73
N ALA A 237 32.83 4.85 19.13
CA ALA A 237 32.02 6.07 18.99
C ALA A 237 31.28 6.46 20.28
N GLY A 238 31.14 5.54 21.25
CA GLY A 238 30.48 5.81 22.53
C GLY A 238 29.72 4.62 23.11
N GLN A 239 28.88 4.94 24.11
CA GLN A 239 27.95 4.00 24.74
C GLN A 239 26.60 4.09 24.06
N HIS A 240 25.85 2.96 24.03
CA HIS A 240 24.51 2.85 23.47
C HIS A 240 24.41 3.46 22.06
N VAL A 241 25.47 3.28 21.27
CA VAL A 241 25.52 3.73 19.88
C VAL A 241 24.47 3.00 19.06
N GLY A 242 24.29 1.71 19.37
CA GLY A 242 23.37 0.84 18.65
C GLY A 242 23.87 0.41 17.27
N GLY A 243 23.07 -0.40 16.60
CA GLY A 243 23.36 -0.96 15.29
C GLY A 243 22.60 -2.25 15.02
N ALA A 244 23.07 -3.02 14.06
CA ALA A 244 22.48 -4.32 13.73
C ALA A 244 23.55 -5.35 13.42
N TYR A 245 23.21 -6.62 13.63
CA TYR A 245 23.95 -7.78 13.14
C TYR A 245 23.18 -8.47 12.04
N ILE A 246 23.91 -9.01 11.05
CA ILE A 246 23.35 -9.75 9.92
C ILE A 246 23.92 -11.16 9.98
N VAL A 247 23.04 -12.15 9.91
CA VAL A 247 23.40 -13.55 9.68
C VAL A 247 22.84 -13.93 8.32
N PHE A 248 23.73 -14.22 7.38
CA PHE A 248 23.33 -14.59 6.03
C PHE A 248 22.71 -15.99 6.01
N GLY A 249 21.60 -16.11 5.27
CA GLY A 249 20.87 -17.35 5.11
C GLY A 249 21.70 -18.45 4.45
N ALA A 250 21.36 -19.69 4.69
CA ALA A 250 21.99 -20.83 4.05
C ALA A 250 21.21 -22.12 4.28
N ALA A 251 21.27 -23.07 3.36
CA ALA A 251 20.57 -24.36 3.44
C ALA A 251 20.87 -25.18 4.73
N ASN A 252 21.98 -24.92 5.40
CA ASN A 252 22.41 -25.67 6.57
C ASN A 252 23.02 -24.76 7.62
N LEU A 253 22.22 -23.92 8.26
CA LEU A 253 22.68 -23.16 9.41
C LEU A 253 22.92 -24.08 10.61
N PRO A 254 23.99 -23.88 11.42
CA PRO A 254 24.18 -24.61 12.65
C PRO A 254 23.08 -24.26 13.67
N SER A 255 22.76 -25.20 14.56
CA SER A 255 21.74 -24.97 15.61
C SER A 255 22.10 -23.84 16.57
N VAL A 256 23.38 -23.47 16.69
CA VAL A 256 23.86 -22.37 17.53
C VAL A 256 24.90 -21.54 16.77
N ILE A 257 24.67 -20.23 16.77
CA ILE A 257 25.59 -19.22 16.23
C ILE A 257 25.87 -18.21 17.35
N ASP A 258 27.09 -18.22 17.91
CA ASP A 258 27.53 -17.16 18.83
C ASP A 258 28.30 -16.09 18.03
N LEU A 259 27.72 -14.90 17.92
CA LEU A 259 28.33 -13.82 17.14
C LEU A 259 29.61 -13.24 17.75
N ALA A 260 29.95 -13.61 19.01
CA ALA A 260 31.27 -13.32 19.58
C ALA A 260 32.38 -14.19 18.95
N ALA A 261 32.04 -15.38 18.45
CA ALA A 261 32.91 -16.32 17.77
C ALA A 261 32.10 -17.17 16.78
N PRO A 262 31.70 -16.61 15.63
CA PRO A 262 30.85 -17.31 14.70
C PRO A 262 31.45 -18.64 14.24
N PRO A 263 30.64 -19.71 14.12
CA PRO A 263 31.09 -20.99 13.61
C PRO A 263 31.70 -20.86 12.22
N PRO A 264 32.74 -21.66 11.89
CA PRO A 264 33.31 -21.65 10.55
C PRO A 264 32.26 -21.93 9.47
N GLY A 265 32.25 -21.10 8.42
CA GLY A 265 31.32 -21.22 7.31
C GLY A 265 30.00 -20.40 7.50
N VAL A 266 29.72 -19.87 8.67
CA VAL A 266 28.63 -18.92 8.88
C VAL A 266 29.11 -17.53 8.46
N ARG A 267 28.43 -16.93 7.52
CA ARG A 267 28.70 -15.56 7.06
C ARG A 267 27.91 -14.58 7.91
N THR A 268 28.57 -13.53 8.39
CA THR A 268 27.94 -12.50 9.24
C THR A 268 28.44 -11.13 8.84
N ALA A 269 27.64 -10.10 9.13
CA ALA A 269 28.04 -8.71 9.01
C ALA A 269 27.50 -7.87 10.18
N ARG A 270 28.00 -6.65 10.31
CA ARG A 270 27.60 -5.73 11.36
C ARG A 270 27.42 -4.32 10.79
N ILE A 271 26.35 -3.63 11.24
CA ILE A 271 26.16 -2.18 11.07
C ILE A 271 26.35 -1.55 12.44
N ALA A 272 27.19 -0.51 12.55
CA ALA A 272 27.41 0.25 13.77
C ALA A 272 26.93 1.69 13.58
N GLY A 273 26.21 2.21 14.58
CA GLY A 273 25.73 3.59 14.61
C GLY A 273 26.87 4.64 14.72
N GLN A 274 26.51 5.90 14.80
CA GLN A 274 27.46 7.01 14.65
C GLN A 274 27.99 7.55 15.96
N ARG A 275 27.13 7.74 16.95
CA ARG A 275 27.42 8.51 18.17
C ARG A 275 26.78 7.85 19.40
N SER A 276 27.26 8.22 20.58
CA SER A 276 26.69 7.77 21.85
C SER A 276 25.22 8.14 21.99
N GLU A 277 24.43 7.20 22.57
CA GLU A 277 23.02 7.37 22.92
C GLU A 277 22.08 7.58 21.71
N GLU A 278 22.45 7.08 20.51
CA GLU A 278 21.59 7.13 19.33
C GLU A 278 20.67 5.94 19.16
N HIS A 279 21.01 4.82 19.77
CA HIS A 279 20.20 3.60 19.78
C HIS A 279 19.81 3.09 18.38
N TRP A 280 20.76 3.12 17.43
CA TRP A 280 20.53 2.56 16.08
C TRP A 280 20.08 1.10 16.16
N GLY A 281 19.14 0.71 15.29
CA GLY A 281 18.60 -0.65 15.24
C GLY A 281 17.46 -0.91 16.21
N ALA A 282 16.95 0.11 16.91
CA ALA A 282 15.68 0.04 17.63
C ALA A 282 14.46 -0.06 16.68
N ALA A 283 14.63 0.34 15.41
CA ALA A 283 13.70 0.10 14.31
C ALA A 283 14.49 -0.24 13.05
N LEU A 284 14.06 -1.26 12.33
CA LEU A 284 14.62 -1.65 11.03
C LEU A 284 13.58 -2.40 10.19
N GLN A 285 13.80 -2.40 8.87
CA GLN A 285 12.96 -3.12 7.90
C GLN A 285 13.81 -3.45 6.68
N ILE A 286 13.51 -4.58 6.04
CA ILE A 286 14.09 -4.95 4.76
C ILE A 286 13.06 -4.76 3.66
N GLY A 287 13.46 -4.10 2.57
CA GLY A 287 12.63 -3.91 1.38
C GLY A 287 13.51 -3.51 0.18
N ASP A 288 13.08 -3.80 -1.02
CA ASP A 288 13.77 -3.39 -2.24
C ASP A 288 13.40 -1.93 -2.57
N ILE A 289 14.20 -0.98 -2.03
CA ILE A 289 13.94 0.45 -2.12
C ILE A 289 14.35 1.03 -3.48
N ASN A 290 15.40 0.45 -4.07
CA ASN A 290 15.92 0.90 -5.35
C ASN A 290 15.35 0.13 -6.55
N ASN A 291 14.53 -0.91 -6.29
CA ASN A 291 13.90 -1.80 -7.27
C ASN A 291 14.94 -2.58 -8.13
N ASP A 292 16.04 -3.03 -7.51
CA ASP A 292 17.06 -3.85 -8.17
C ASP A 292 16.89 -5.37 -7.94
N GLY A 293 15.91 -5.76 -7.14
CA GLY A 293 15.57 -7.14 -6.82
C GLY A 293 16.34 -7.70 -5.62
N ILE A 294 17.14 -6.89 -4.94
CA ILE A 294 17.88 -7.25 -3.73
C ILE A 294 17.32 -6.43 -2.56
N GLY A 295 17.15 -7.05 -1.41
CA GLY A 295 16.62 -6.37 -0.23
C GLY A 295 17.58 -5.31 0.32
N ASP A 296 17.06 -4.14 0.65
CA ASP A 296 17.79 -3.03 1.28
C ASP A 296 17.40 -2.93 2.75
N ILE A 297 18.29 -2.47 3.61
CA ILE A 297 18.01 -2.25 5.03
C ILE A 297 17.65 -0.78 5.25
N VAL A 298 16.45 -0.51 5.74
CA VAL A 298 16.10 0.78 6.34
C VAL A 298 16.30 0.65 7.84
N ILE A 299 17.19 1.46 8.41
CA ILE A 299 17.52 1.42 9.84
C ILE A 299 17.35 2.80 10.46
N GLY A 300 16.63 2.87 11.59
CA GLY A 300 16.38 4.08 12.35
C GLY A 300 17.34 4.26 13.52
N GLY A 301 17.73 5.50 13.76
CA GLY A 301 18.47 5.97 14.91
C GLY A 301 17.60 6.95 15.71
N SER A 302 16.79 6.43 16.61
CA SER A 302 15.95 7.21 17.51
C SER A 302 15.99 6.59 18.90
N ILE A 303 15.77 7.38 19.93
CA ILE A 303 15.65 6.86 21.29
C ILE A 303 14.32 6.15 21.40
N PHE A 304 14.34 4.81 21.37
CA PHE A 304 13.17 4.03 21.72
C PHE A 304 13.10 3.87 23.23
N ARG A 305 12.10 4.45 23.86
CA ARG A 305 11.70 4.13 25.23
C ARG A 305 10.33 3.45 25.19
N ASP A 306 10.13 2.52 26.12
CA ASP A 306 8.81 1.94 26.41
C ASP A 306 7.76 3.05 26.40
N SER A 307 6.58 2.73 25.95
CA SER A 307 5.41 3.61 25.81
C SER A 307 5.12 4.56 26.98
N ALA A 308 5.69 4.31 28.16
CA ALA A 308 5.47 5.12 29.36
C ALA A 308 6.48 6.28 29.56
N SER A 309 7.47 6.48 28.70
CA SER A 309 8.49 7.50 28.96
C SER A 309 8.73 8.41 27.76
N TYR A 310 7.83 9.38 27.58
CA TYR A 310 8.12 10.55 26.77
C TYR A 310 9.42 11.20 27.23
N VAL A 311 10.24 11.69 26.30
CA VAL A 311 11.42 12.47 26.65
C VAL A 311 10.95 13.73 27.36
N THR A 312 10.99 13.73 28.68
CA THR A 312 10.59 14.86 29.49
C THR A 312 11.65 15.99 29.42
N PRO A 313 11.30 17.23 29.71
CA PRO A 313 12.30 18.29 29.85
C PRO A 313 13.43 17.97 30.87
N GLN A 314 13.16 17.08 31.86
CA GLN A 314 14.16 16.59 32.78
C GLN A 314 15.15 15.64 32.12
N ASP A 315 14.69 14.76 31.22
CA ASP A 315 15.56 13.85 30.49
C ASP A 315 16.50 14.61 29.56
N GLN A 316 16.06 15.77 29.05
CA GLN A 316 16.89 16.66 28.24
C GLN A 316 18.10 17.23 29.02
N ASN A 317 17.99 17.33 30.33
CA ASN A 317 19.01 17.87 31.22
C ASN A 317 19.85 16.81 31.94
N SER A 318 19.43 15.54 31.93
CA SER A 318 20.08 14.46 32.67
C SER A 318 21.31 13.86 31.99
N GLY A 319 21.67 14.32 30.80
CA GLY A 319 22.76 13.75 29.99
C GLY A 319 22.47 12.36 29.43
N HIS A 320 21.27 11.86 29.64
CA HIS A 320 20.82 10.60 29.08
C HIS A 320 20.05 10.88 27.79
N GLY A 321 20.68 10.59 26.68
CA GLY A 321 19.98 10.28 25.47
C GLY A 321 19.58 11.39 24.51
N ASN A 322 20.01 12.62 24.62
CA ASN A 322 19.57 13.66 23.68
C ASN A 322 20.68 14.39 22.93
N ASN A 323 21.92 13.95 23.08
CA ASN A 323 23.04 14.62 22.43
C ASN A 323 23.49 13.94 21.13
N GLY A 324 22.85 12.83 20.77
CA GLY A 324 23.39 11.96 19.73
C GLY A 324 22.67 12.07 18.41
N ALA A 325 21.42 11.67 18.34
CA ALA A 325 20.70 11.61 17.07
C ALA A 325 20.29 13.01 16.61
N GLY A 326 20.95 13.50 15.58
CA GLY A 326 20.61 14.77 14.98
C GLY A 326 21.80 15.46 14.33
N PHE A 327 21.59 16.01 13.18
CA PHE A 327 22.54 16.67 12.29
C PHE A 327 23.59 17.53 13.03
N GLY A 328 24.77 16.90 13.34
CA GLY A 328 25.91 17.59 13.96
C GLY A 328 25.62 18.29 15.29
N GLY A 329 24.57 17.91 16.05
CA GLY A 329 24.15 18.58 17.28
C GLY A 329 23.33 19.85 17.09
N LEU A 330 22.99 20.21 15.85
CA LEU A 330 22.19 21.42 15.55
C LEU A 330 20.70 21.21 15.87
N ARG A 331 20.21 19.96 15.81
CA ARG A 331 18.83 19.56 16.12
C ARG A 331 18.84 18.31 17.00
N PRO A 332 19.13 18.43 18.30
CA PRO A 332 19.19 17.30 19.23
C PRO A 332 17.88 16.49 19.19
N GLY A 333 17.98 15.15 19.14
CA GLY A 333 16.84 14.26 19.18
C GLY A 333 15.89 14.34 17.97
N CYS A 334 16.29 14.99 16.87
CA CYS A 334 15.45 15.01 15.68
C CYS A 334 15.22 13.60 15.09
N GLY A 335 16.15 12.67 15.37
CA GLY A 335 16.18 11.34 14.80
C GLY A 335 16.74 11.33 13.39
N GLU A 336 17.22 10.16 12.99
CA GLU A 336 17.83 9.93 11.68
C GLU A 336 17.45 8.53 11.17
N ALA A 337 17.48 8.33 9.86
CA ALA A 337 17.37 7.02 9.26
C ALA A 337 18.36 6.86 8.11
N TYR A 338 18.85 5.63 7.90
CA TYR A 338 19.65 5.29 6.73
C TYR A 338 18.96 4.19 5.93
N VAL A 339 19.12 4.26 4.59
CA VAL A 339 18.93 3.13 3.70
C VAL A 339 20.31 2.61 3.31
N ILE A 340 20.58 1.35 3.65
CA ILE A 340 21.79 0.64 3.26
C ILE A 340 21.40 -0.36 2.17
N TYR A 341 21.83 -0.08 0.95
CA TYR A 341 21.45 -0.86 -0.22
C TYR A 341 22.08 -2.23 -0.24
N GLY A 342 21.26 -3.22 -0.59
CA GLY A 342 21.65 -4.60 -0.80
C GLY A 342 22.72 -4.76 -1.88
N GLN A 343 23.54 -5.80 -1.78
CA GLN A 343 24.61 -6.05 -2.74
C GLN A 343 25.21 -7.43 -2.60
N HIS A 344 25.57 -8.08 -3.72
CA HIS A 344 26.16 -9.42 -3.72
C HIS A 344 27.41 -9.59 -2.86
N ASN A 345 28.15 -8.51 -2.60
CA ASN A 345 29.39 -8.54 -1.82
C ASN A 345 29.26 -7.62 -0.59
N TRP A 346 28.50 -8.06 0.39
CA TRP A 346 28.35 -7.32 1.64
C TRP A 346 29.67 -7.16 2.39
N PRO A 347 30.03 -5.94 2.85
CA PRO A 347 31.16 -5.75 3.73
C PRO A 347 30.86 -6.35 5.12
N ALA A 348 31.86 -6.95 5.75
CA ALA A 348 31.69 -7.52 7.08
C ALA A 348 31.35 -6.49 8.16
N ASN A 349 31.69 -5.21 7.93
CA ASN A 349 31.38 -4.10 8.85
C ASN A 349 31.01 -2.86 8.06
N ILE A 350 29.88 -2.23 8.45
CA ILE A 350 29.45 -0.92 8.00
C ILE A 350 29.47 -0.01 9.23
N ASP A 351 30.11 1.14 9.12
CA ASP A 351 30.18 2.16 10.15
C ASP A 351 29.43 3.41 9.64
N LEU A 352 28.33 3.75 10.29
CA LEU A 352 27.50 4.89 9.88
C LEU A 352 28.18 6.26 10.08
N ARG A 353 29.35 6.31 10.75
CA ARG A 353 30.21 7.52 10.72
C ARG A 353 30.83 7.77 9.35
N THR A 354 30.98 6.71 8.58
CA THR A 354 31.49 6.70 7.20
C THR A 354 30.64 5.74 6.37
N PRO A 355 29.35 6.09 6.14
CA PRO A 355 28.42 5.19 5.48
C PRO A 355 28.86 4.90 4.05
N PRO A 356 28.39 3.80 3.44
CA PRO A 356 28.59 3.56 2.02
C PRO A 356 28.19 4.77 1.18
N ALA A 357 28.95 5.06 0.12
CA ALA A 357 28.74 6.24 -0.70
C ALA A 357 27.35 6.31 -1.36
N ASN A 358 26.72 5.15 -1.53
CA ASN A 358 25.35 5.03 -2.05
C ASN A 358 24.27 5.01 -0.95
N ALA A 359 24.63 5.01 0.32
CA ALA A 359 23.61 5.03 1.39
C ALA A 359 22.76 6.30 1.33
N THR A 360 21.45 6.15 1.50
CA THR A 360 20.56 7.32 1.66
C THR A 360 20.46 7.70 3.12
N HIS A 361 20.58 8.98 3.43
CA HIS A 361 20.50 9.52 4.77
C HIS A 361 19.29 10.45 4.90
N VAL A 362 18.40 10.18 5.84
CA VAL A 362 17.22 11.00 6.13
C VAL A 362 17.37 11.61 7.53
N ILE A 363 17.19 12.93 7.63
CA ILE A 363 17.39 13.72 8.86
C ILE A 363 16.05 14.31 9.30
N GLY A 364 15.70 14.15 10.59
CA GLY A 364 14.44 14.63 11.16
C GLY A 364 14.29 16.15 11.12
N ALA A 365 13.04 16.61 11.05
CA ALA A 365 12.70 18.02 10.80
C ALA A 365 13.00 18.93 11.98
N ASN A 366 12.59 18.57 13.20
CA ASN A 366 12.73 19.44 14.38
C ASN A 366 13.40 18.70 15.54
N GLN A 367 13.82 19.47 16.53
CA GLN A 367 14.37 18.90 17.76
C GLN A 367 13.34 18.02 18.46
N PHE A 368 13.77 16.83 18.87
CA PHE A 368 12.97 15.86 19.64
C PHE A 368 11.75 15.29 18.89
N ASP A 369 11.75 15.30 17.56
CA ASP A 369 10.73 14.64 16.75
C ASP A 369 10.88 13.11 16.77
N LEU A 370 12.10 12.60 17.02
CA LEU A 370 12.44 11.17 17.05
C LEU A 370 12.13 10.46 15.72
N LEU A 371 12.56 11.06 14.59
CA LEU A 371 12.48 10.40 13.29
C LEU A 371 13.21 9.04 13.31
N GLY A 372 12.68 8.05 12.63
CA GLY A 372 13.25 6.70 12.60
C GLY A 372 12.78 5.82 13.77
N SER A 373 11.78 6.26 14.54
CA SER A 373 11.12 5.43 15.55
C SER A 373 10.43 4.21 14.93
N GLN A 374 9.93 4.36 13.71
CA GLN A 374 9.42 3.29 12.86
C GLN A 374 9.85 3.54 11.41
N VAL A 375 10.05 2.45 10.68
CA VAL A 375 10.43 2.51 9.26
C VAL A 375 9.68 1.42 8.49
N HIS A 376 9.22 1.76 7.29
CA HIS A 376 8.59 0.83 6.35
C HIS A 376 8.76 1.32 4.91
N SER A 377 8.29 0.54 3.94
CA SER A 377 8.39 0.88 2.53
C SER A 377 7.25 0.28 1.72
N GLY A 378 6.90 0.93 0.60
CA GLY A 378 5.89 0.45 -0.34
C GLY A 378 5.58 1.50 -1.40
N ASP A 379 5.08 1.10 -2.56
CA ASP A 379 4.70 2.01 -3.64
C ASP A 379 3.29 2.55 -3.40
N VAL A 380 3.16 3.69 -2.71
CA VAL A 380 1.86 4.28 -2.35
C VAL A 380 1.26 5.13 -3.48
N ASN A 381 2.07 5.47 -4.50
CA ASN A 381 1.65 6.30 -5.61
C ASN A 381 1.52 5.54 -6.94
N GLY A 382 1.92 4.27 -7.02
CA GLY A 382 1.81 3.41 -8.18
C GLY A 382 2.71 3.82 -9.35
N ASP A 383 3.85 4.44 -9.06
CA ASP A 383 4.81 4.82 -10.10
C ASP A 383 5.83 3.70 -10.38
N GLY A 384 5.74 2.58 -9.68
CA GLY A 384 6.61 1.42 -9.79
C GLY A 384 7.93 1.56 -9.02
N ARG A 385 8.03 2.54 -8.13
CA ARG A 385 9.17 2.75 -7.24
C ARG A 385 8.72 2.62 -5.80
N THR A 386 9.58 2.04 -4.99
CA THR A 386 9.30 1.90 -3.57
C THR A 386 9.50 3.23 -2.84
N ASP A 387 8.48 3.69 -2.12
CA ASP A 387 8.51 4.88 -1.28
C ASP A 387 8.99 4.52 0.14
N LEU A 388 9.68 5.44 0.82
CA LEU A 388 10.08 5.28 2.22
C LEU A 388 9.02 5.87 3.14
N ILE A 389 8.65 5.12 4.16
CA ILE A 389 7.68 5.53 5.18
C ILE A 389 8.40 5.55 6.52
N ILE A 390 8.52 6.73 7.12
CA ILE A 390 9.29 6.89 8.36
C ILE A 390 8.46 7.61 9.41
N GLY A 391 8.31 6.98 10.58
CA GLY A 391 7.64 7.55 11.74
C GLY A 391 8.55 8.50 12.52
N ALA A 392 7.93 9.52 13.12
CA ALA A 392 8.53 10.49 14.04
C ALA A 392 7.54 10.71 15.19
N LEU A 393 7.53 9.78 16.14
CA LEU A 393 6.45 9.61 17.13
C LEU A 393 6.24 10.81 18.07
N GLN A 394 7.21 11.73 18.18
CA GLN A 394 7.10 12.95 18.98
C GLN A 394 7.09 14.23 18.13
N ALA A 395 6.87 14.12 16.84
CA ALA A 395 6.84 15.27 15.95
C ALA A 395 5.81 16.33 16.40
N LEU A 396 6.23 17.57 16.32
CA LEU A 396 5.41 18.71 16.69
C LEU A 396 4.51 19.12 15.52
N ALA A 397 3.21 18.97 15.69
CA ALA A 397 2.25 19.40 14.67
C ALA A 397 2.18 20.94 14.59
N PRO A 398 1.91 21.51 13.39
CA PRO A 398 1.62 22.92 13.24
C PRO A 398 0.33 23.31 14.01
N ASP A 399 0.00 24.61 14.00
CA ASP A 399 -1.24 25.14 14.57
C ASP A 399 -1.38 24.95 16.10
N ASN A 400 -0.24 24.84 16.82
CA ASN A 400 -0.18 24.65 18.28
C ASN A 400 -0.88 23.40 18.79
N LYS A 401 -0.98 22.34 17.99
CA LYS A 401 -1.56 21.06 18.39
C LYS A 401 -0.68 20.25 19.34
N GLY A 402 0.60 20.59 19.45
CA GLY A 402 1.56 19.89 20.31
C GLY A 402 2.25 18.72 19.61
N LYS A 403 2.80 17.80 20.40
CA LYS A 403 3.46 16.59 19.93
C LYS A 403 2.40 15.54 19.58
N THR A 404 1.99 15.50 18.33
CA THR A 404 0.96 14.55 17.86
C THR A 404 1.58 13.30 17.23
N GLY A 405 2.90 13.32 16.99
CA GLY A 405 3.56 12.41 16.08
C GLY A 405 3.35 12.78 14.62
N ALA A 406 4.15 12.22 13.75
CA ALA A 406 4.03 12.36 12.31
C ALA A 406 4.59 11.15 11.55
N VAL A 407 4.12 10.99 10.31
CA VAL A 407 4.67 10.05 9.34
C VAL A 407 5.14 10.83 8.12
N TYR A 408 6.33 10.51 7.65
CA TYR A 408 6.90 11.05 6.42
C TYR A 408 6.86 9.99 5.33
N VAL A 409 6.25 10.33 4.19
CA VAL A 409 6.29 9.55 2.95
C VAL A 409 7.27 10.24 2.02
N ILE A 410 8.42 9.61 1.76
CA ILE A 410 9.45 10.09 0.84
C ILE A 410 9.33 9.29 -0.43
N TYR A 411 8.93 9.94 -1.51
CA TYR A 411 8.65 9.23 -2.76
C TYR A 411 9.91 8.71 -3.43
N GLY A 412 9.84 7.46 -3.90
CA GLY A 412 10.92 6.76 -4.57
C GLY A 412 11.40 7.48 -5.83
N ALA A 413 12.71 7.52 -6.03
CA ALA A 413 13.32 8.18 -7.18
C ALA A 413 14.65 7.51 -7.57
N ALA A 414 14.99 7.53 -8.85
CA ALA A 414 16.21 6.90 -9.36
C ALA A 414 17.51 7.48 -8.75
N ASN A 415 17.47 8.70 -8.21
CA ASN A 415 18.58 9.36 -7.55
C ASN A 415 18.50 9.30 -6.02
N LEU A 416 17.65 8.44 -5.46
CA LEU A 416 17.56 8.23 -4.03
C LEU A 416 18.86 7.65 -3.45
N PRO A 417 19.51 6.63 -4.08
CA PRO A 417 20.80 6.15 -3.62
C PRO A 417 21.87 7.25 -3.57
N GLY A 418 22.51 7.41 -2.38
CA GLY A 418 23.51 8.43 -2.11
C GLY A 418 22.95 9.81 -1.74
N ALA A 419 21.63 9.94 -1.62
CA ALA A 419 21.01 11.19 -1.25
C ALA A 419 21.11 11.48 0.26
N THR A 420 21.13 12.78 0.60
CA THR A 420 20.84 13.27 1.95
C THR A 420 19.57 14.10 1.90
N ILE A 421 18.58 13.72 2.69
CA ILE A 421 17.25 14.33 2.72
C ILE A 421 17.04 14.96 4.09
N ASP A 422 17.02 16.31 4.15
CA ASP A 422 16.73 17.05 5.36
C ASP A 422 15.24 17.41 5.42
N LEU A 423 14.50 16.78 6.32
CA LEU A 423 13.05 16.98 6.43
C LEU A 423 12.65 18.35 7.02
N ALA A 424 13.61 19.14 7.51
CA ALA A 424 13.35 20.54 7.85
C ALA A 424 13.21 21.45 6.60
N ASP A 425 13.80 21.04 5.48
CA ASP A 425 13.71 21.70 4.19
C ASP A 425 13.75 20.65 3.07
N PRO A 426 12.68 19.83 2.92
CA PRO A 426 12.67 18.74 1.95
C PRO A 426 12.78 19.22 0.50
N ASP A 427 12.31 20.44 0.20
CA ASP A 427 12.38 21.02 -1.13
C ASP A 427 13.83 21.24 -1.59
N SER A 428 14.76 21.51 -0.65
CA SER A 428 16.18 21.70 -0.97
C SER A 428 16.85 20.40 -1.44
N SER A 429 16.35 19.25 -1.00
CA SER A 429 16.88 17.95 -1.41
C SER A 429 16.43 17.52 -2.81
N GLY A 430 15.39 18.16 -3.35
CA GLY A 430 14.79 17.83 -4.64
C GLY A 430 13.94 16.56 -4.62
N PHE A 431 13.65 16.01 -3.44
CA PHE A 431 12.73 14.88 -3.27
C PHE A 431 11.35 15.35 -2.84
N ARG A 432 10.35 14.68 -3.37
CA ARG A 432 8.99 14.90 -2.92
C ARG A 432 8.78 14.22 -1.58
N VAL A 433 8.15 14.94 -0.64
CA VAL A 433 7.80 14.42 0.68
C VAL A 433 6.36 14.80 1.01
N THR A 434 5.62 13.86 1.59
CA THR A 434 4.35 14.13 2.27
C THR A 434 4.56 13.95 3.77
N THR A 435 4.16 14.94 4.55
CA THR A 435 4.15 14.88 6.02
C THR A 435 2.72 14.71 6.52
N ILE A 436 2.47 13.67 7.30
CA ILE A 436 1.16 13.36 7.88
C ILE A 436 1.26 13.54 9.38
N TYR A 437 0.61 14.57 9.93
CA TYR A 437 0.59 14.86 11.37
C TYR A 437 -0.59 14.20 12.07
N GLY A 438 -0.35 13.63 13.26
CA GLY A 438 -1.37 13.08 14.15
C GLY A 438 -2.42 14.09 14.58
N GLU A 439 -3.44 13.65 15.31
CA GLU A 439 -4.62 14.48 15.61
C GLU A 439 -4.48 15.27 16.91
N HIS A 440 -4.12 14.59 18.03
CA HIS A 440 -4.03 15.21 19.34
C HIS A 440 -2.63 15.12 19.92
N HIS A 441 -2.42 15.91 20.96
CA HIS A 441 -1.17 15.89 21.72
C HIS A 441 -0.98 14.52 22.38
N LEU A 442 0.15 13.88 22.10
CA LEU A 442 0.57 12.57 22.60
C LEU A 442 -0.13 11.36 21.98
N ASP A 443 -0.88 11.49 20.89
CA ASP A 443 -1.44 10.36 20.14
C ASP A 443 -0.36 9.38 19.61
N CYS A 444 0.89 9.84 19.53
CA CYS A 444 2.03 9.08 19.01
C CYS A 444 1.82 8.54 17.59
N ALA A 445 1.16 9.31 16.72
CA ALA A 445 0.96 8.90 15.32
C ALA A 445 2.29 8.57 14.65
N GLY A 446 2.38 7.37 14.06
CA GLY A 446 3.63 6.86 13.50
C GLY A 446 4.48 6.04 14.47
N ASP A 447 3.98 5.68 15.66
CA ASP A 447 4.60 4.67 16.51
C ASP A 447 4.55 3.27 15.87
N SER A 448 3.59 3.05 15.00
CA SER A 448 3.58 1.94 14.06
C SER A 448 3.18 2.40 12.67
N VAL A 449 3.89 1.96 11.65
CA VAL A 449 3.57 2.24 10.24
C VAL A 449 3.75 0.98 9.41
N ARG A 450 2.81 0.74 8.47
CA ARG A 450 2.89 -0.36 7.51
C ARG A 450 2.27 0.06 6.19
N THR A 451 2.64 -0.63 5.13
CA THR A 451 2.03 -0.48 3.81
C THR A 451 1.69 -1.85 3.24
N TYR A 452 0.47 -2.01 2.79
CA TYR A 452 -0.04 -3.21 2.13
C TYR A 452 -1.08 -2.82 1.10
N ASP A 453 -1.17 -3.54 0.01
CA ASP A 453 -2.27 -3.42 -0.95
C ASP A 453 -3.44 -4.32 -0.49
N ILE A 454 -4.24 -3.81 0.46
CA ILE A 454 -5.34 -4.59 1.06
C ILE A 454 -6.57 -4.67 0.16
N ASN A 455 -6.70 -3.72 -0.78
CA ASN A 455 -7.83 -3.67 -1.69
C ASN A 455 -7.51 -4.29 -3.06
N LYS A 456 -6.28 -4.72 -3.28
CA LYS A 456 -5.78 -5.31 -4.53
C LYS A 456 -5.83 -4.37 -5.71
N ASP A 457 -5.57 -3.07 -5.45
CA ASP A 457 -5.56 -2.06 -6.50
C ASP A 457 -4.17 -1.79 -7.10
N GLY A 458 -3.16 -2.51 -6.65
CA GLY A 458 -1.76 -2.43 -7.10
C GLY A 458 -1.03 -1.22 -6.52
N LEU A 459 -1.63 -0.55 -5.53
CA LEU A 459 -1.03 0.54 -4.79
C LEU A 459 -0.90 0.10 -3.33
N SER A 460 0.19 0.47 -2.69
CA SER A 460 0.32 0.23 -1.25
C SER A 460 -0.54 1.20 -0.47
N ASP A 461 -1.43 0.67 0.38
CA ASP A 461 -2.22 1.46 1.31
C ASP A 461 -1.41 1.69 2.58
N LEU A 462 -1.51 2.89 3.16
CA LEU A 462 -0.74 3.31 4.33
C LEU A 462 -1.57 3.13 5.60
N PHE A 463 -1.01 2.42 6.57
CA PHE A 463 -1.56 2.19 7.90
C PHE A 463 -0.68 2.91 8.92
N ILE A 464 -1.29 3.80 9.71
CA ILE A 464 -0.62 4.59 10.73
C ILE A 464 -1.23 4.25 12.08
N GLY A 465 -0.45 3.70 12.98
CA GLY A 465 -0.85 3.46 14.35
C GLY A 465 -0.65 4.69 15.23
N SER A 466 -1.68 4.98 16.01
CA SER A 466 -1.70 6.02 17.05
C SER A 466 -2.21 5.36 18.35
N PRO A 467 -1.37 4.58 19.05
CA PRO A 467 -1.83 3.70 20.13
C PRO A 467 -2.32 4.45 21.38
N GLU A 468 -1.76 5.61 21.68
CA GLU A 468 -2.12 6.44 22.84
C GLU A 468 -3.34 7.35 22.57
N ARG A 469 -4.02 7.11 21.43
CA ARG A 469 -5.09 8.01 21.04
C ARG A 469 -6.37 7.75 21.79
N THR A 470 -6.87 8.80 22.45
CA THR A 470 -8.22 8.85 22.99
C THR A 470 -9.24 9.07 21.88
N PHE A 471 -10.33 8.33 21.92
CA PHE A 471 -11.35 8.32 20.90
C PHE A 471 -12.76 8.53 21.50
N ASP A 472 -13.57 9.44 20.90
CA ASP A 472 -14.97 9.64 21.29
C ASP A 472 -15.91 8.99 20.26
N LEU A 473 -16.64 7.98 20.68
CA LEU A 473 -17.64 7.31 19.86
C LEU A 473 -19.05 7.68 20.32
N GLY A 474 -19.56 8.81 19.82
CA GLY A 474 -20.94 9.24 20.06
C GLY A 474 -21.24 9.65 21.50
N GLY A 475 -20.25 10.20 22.19
CA GLY A 475 -20.30 10.67 23.58
C GLY A 475 -19.80 9.66 24.61
N GLU A 476 -19.19 8.57 24.17
CA GLU A 476 -18.40 7.64 24.99
C GLU A 476 -16.93 7.90 24.69
N GLU A 477 -16.24 8.57 25.62
CA GLU A 477 -14.81 8.82 25.56
C GLU A 477 -14.07 7.54 25.94
N ARG A 478 -13.17 7.07 25.06
CA ARG A 478 -12.30 5.89 25.24
C ARG A 478 -10.87 6.38 25.32
N GLU A 479 -10.41 6.66 26.53
CA GLU A 479 -9.05 7.15 26.78
C GLU A 479 -8.04 6.05 26.43
N ASP A 480 -7.00 6.40 25.62
CA ASP A 480 -5.93 5.50 25.17
C ASP A 480 -6.42 4.19 24.52
N ALA A 481 -7.58 4.23 23.87
CA ALA A 481 -8.09 3.05 23.15
C ALA A 481 -7.25 2.70 21.93
N GLY A 482 -6.53 3.66 21.38
CA GLY A 482 -5.72 3.52 20.16
C GLY A 482 -6.54 3.59 18.88
N VAL A 483 -5.91 4.05 17.82
CA VAL A 483 -6.52 4.20 16.48
C VAL A 483 -5.53 3.81 15.40
N THR A 484 -6.01 3.15 14.35
CA THR A 484 -5.30 3.06 13.07
C THR A 484 -5.92 4.01 12.07
N GLU A 485 -5.14 4.90 11.51
CA GLU A 485 -5.51 5.65 10.31
C GLU A 485 -5.11 4.88 9.05
N ILE A 486 -6.07 4.74 8.12
CA ILE A 486 -5.85 4.09 6.83
C ILE A 486 -5.98 5.13 5.73
N ILE A 487 -4.92 5.28 4.94
CA ILE A 487 -4.90 6.14 3.75
C ILE A 487 -4.65 5.25 2.55
N PHE A 488 -5.66 5.07 1.71
CA PHE A 488 -5.51 4.25 0.51
C PHE A 488 -4.57 4.91 -0.50
N GLY A 489 -3.72 4.07 -1.09
CA GLY A 489 -2.81 4.46 -2.16
C GLY A 489 -3.55 5.12 -3.32
N GLN A 490 -2.94 6.08 -3.98
CA GLN A 490 -3.54 6.78 -5.11
C GLN A 490 -2.48 7.27 -6.10
N ARG A 491 -2.80 7.18 -7.41
CA ARG A 491 -1.87 7.59 -8.48
C ARG A 491 -1.59 9.09 -8.49
N ASP A 492 -2.54 9.90 -8.05
CA ASP A 492 -2.30 11.30 -7.77
C ASP A 492 -1.50 11.41 -6.47
N PRO A 493 -0.36 12.09 -6.49
CA PRO A 493 0.46 12.20 -5.31
C PRO A 493 -0.31 12.84 -4.14
N LEU A 494 -0.11 12.30 -2.93
CA LEU A 494 -0.69 12.87 -1.71
C LEU A 494 -0.31 14.35 -1.56
N PRO A 495 -1.14 15.18 -0.91
CA PRO A 495 -0.76 16.55 -0.54
C PRO A 495 0.57 16.56 0.23
N SER A 496 1.39 17.60 0.07
CA SER A 496 2.66 17.70 0.79
C SER A 496 2.49 17.70 2.32
N VAL A 497 1.33 18.13 2.81
CA VAL A 497 0.98 18.09 4.24
C VAL A 497 -0.45 17.58 4.38
N ILE A 498 -0.61 16.57 5.23
CA ILE A 498 -1.89 16.06 5.70
C ILE A 498 -1.95 16.26 7.22
N LYS A 499 -3.05 16.80 7.71
CA LYS A 499 -3.29 17.00 9.14
C LYS A 499 -4.48 16.15 9.54
N LEU A 500 -4.28 15.13 10.36
CA LEU A 500 -5.35 14.21 10.74
C LEU A 500 -6.46 14.88 11.56
N TYR A 501 -6.17 16.03 12.19
CA TYR A 501 -7.17 16.87 12.88
C TYR A 501 -7.97 17.81 11.96
N ASP A 502 -7.54 17.98 10.71
CA ASP A 502 -8.22 18.76 9.68
C ASP A 502 -7.97 18.07 8.31
N PRO A 503 -8.49 16.83 8.15
CA PRO A 503 -8.17 16.01 7.00
C PRO A 503 -8.72 16.62 5.72
N PRO A 504 -7.94 16.54 4.62
CA PRO A 504 -8.41 17.00 3.32
C PRO A 504 -9.55 16.12 2.81
N ALA A 505 -10.35 16.64 1.86
CA ALA A 505 -11.38 15.86 1.21
C ALA A 505 -10.82 14.71 0.34
N SER A 506 -9.56 14.80 -0.07
CA SER A 506 -8.79 13.77 -0.79
C SER A 506 -7.32 13.85 -0.36
N PRO A 507 -6.66 12.72 -0.02
CA PRO A 507 -7.22 11.36 0.00
C PRO A 507 -8.32 11.17 1.05
N ARG A 508 -9.15 10.14 0.88
CA ARG A 508 -10.07 9.71 1.93
C ARG A 508 -9.27 9.02 3.04
N ILE A 509 -9.55 9.40 4.27
CA ILE A 509 -8.90 8.86 5.47
C ILE A 509 -9.94 8.07 6.27
N PHE A 510 -9.61 6.85 6.61
CA PHE A 510 -10.45 5.98 7.41
C PHE A 510 -9.78 5.72 8.75
N ARG A 511 -10.57 5.45 9.78
CA ARG A 511 -10.10 5.21 11.13
C ARG A 511 -10.71 3.94 11.69
N LEU A 512 -9.85 3.06 12.20
CA LEU A 512 -10.25 1.92 13.03
C LEU A 512 -9.89 2.26 14.47
N ALA A 513 -10.87 2.36 15.34
CA ALA A 513 -10.66 2.65 16.75
C ALA A 513 -10.67 1.37 17.58
N GLY A 514 -9.82 1.35 18.61
CA GLY A 514 -9.80 0.28 19.60
C GLY A 514 -11.11 0.15 20.38
N ALA A 515 -11.29 -1.00 20.99
CA ALA A 515 -12.56 -1.39 21.56
C ALA A 515 -12.87 -0.72 22.89
N HIS A 516 -11.88 -0.65 23.78
CA HIS A 516 -12.03 -0.15 25.12
C HIS A 516 -11.02 0.93 25.43
N GLY A 517 -11.45 1.95 26.14
CA GLY A 517 -10.60 2.92 26.79
C GLY A 517 -10.38 2.54 28.26
N GLU A 518 -9.65 3.40 28.97
CA GLU A 518 -9.38 3.24 30.41
C GLU A 518 -10.70 3.03 31.20
N LEU A 519 -10.77 1.93 31.94
CA LEU A 519 -11.82 1.67 32.92
C LEU A 519 -11.48 2.41 34.22
N GLN A 520 -12.00 3.64 34.37
CA GLN A 520 -11.99 4.50 35.57
C GLN A 520 -10.87 4.17 36.61
N GLY A 521 -9.62 4.52 36.29
CA GLY A 521 -8.53 4.57 37.25
C GLY A 521 -7.94 3.23 37.69
N VAL A 522 -8.16 2.18 36.92
CA VAL A 522 -7.58 0.85 37.18
C VAL A 522 -6.47 0.51 36.18
N GLU A 523 -6.58 0.96 34.93
CA GLU A 523 -5.61 0.62 33.86
C GLU A 523 -5.76 1.54 32.66
N GLY A 524 -4.68 1.70 31.83
CA GLY A 524 -4.73 2.39 30.55
C GLY A 524 -5.63 1.69 29.55
N GLY A 525 -5.97 2.35 28.44
CA GLY A 525 -6.78 1.79 27.37
C GLY A 525 -6.13 0.58 26.69
N ASP A 526 -6.84 -0.02 25.74
CA ASP A 526 -6.39 -1.22 25.00
C ASP A 526 -5.12 -0.98 24.15
N GLU A 527 -4.77 0.29 23.87
CA GLU A 527 -3.64 0.68 23.00
C GLU A 527 -3.63 -0.08 21.67
N PHE A 528 -4.79 -0.08 21.01
CA PHE A 528 -4.94 -0.71 19.70
C PHE A 528 -3.99 -0.07 18.67
N SER A 529 -3.43 -0.89 17.78
CA SER A 529 -2.48 -0.50 16.73
C SER A 529 -1.05 -0.16 17.20
N TYR A 530 -0.63 -0.67 18.36
CA TYR A 530 0.76 -0.53 18.81
C TYR A 530 1.73 -1.26 17.87
N ARG A 531 1.33 -2.42 17.32
CA ARG A 531 2.05 -3.14 16.26
C ARG A 531 1.10 -3.62 15.17
N LEU A 532 1.57 -3.48 13.94
CA LEU A 532 0.80 -3.77 12.73
C LEU A 532 1.55 -4.76 11.86
N THR A 533 0.81 -5.64 11.17
CA THR A 533 1.32 -6.50 10.11
C THR A 533 0.20 -6.84 9.12
N GLY A 534 0.50 -7.62 8.07
CA GLY A 534 -0.48 -8.08 7.11
C GLY A 534 -0.09 -9.40 6.46
N GLY A 535 -1.08 -10.17 6.05
CA GLY A 535 -0.92 -11.44 5.35
C GLY A 535 -2.28 -11.99 4.94
N ASP A 536 -2.33 -12.80 3.90
CA ASP A 536 -3.59 -13.46 3.45
C ASP A 536 -3.91 -14.64 4.36
N VAL A 537 -4.57 -14.38 5.49
CA VAL A 537 -4.83 -15.37 6.55
C VAL A 537 -6.01 -16.26 6.18
N ASP A 538 -7.03 -15.73 5.52
CA ASP A 538 -8.22 -16.50 5.13
C ASP A 538 -8.06 -17.21 3.77
N GLY A 539 -6.99 -16.93 3.02
CA GLY A 539 -6.66 -17.58 1.75
C GLY A 539 -7.50 -17.07 0.58
N ASP A 540 -8.12 -15.89 0.68
CA ASP A 540 -8.94 -15.32 -0.38
C ASP A 540 -8.13 -14.51 -1.40
N GLY A 541 -6.84 -14.43 -1.18
CA GLY A 541 -5.85 -13.77 -2.02
C GLY A 541 -5.75 -12.27 -1.79
N TYR A 542 -6.43 -11.68 -0.81
CA TYR A 542 -6.24 -10.32 -0.34
C TYR A 542 -5.36 -10.32 0.91
N ILE A 543 -4.57 -9.28 1.10
CA ILE A 543 -3.82 -9.12 2.34
C ILE A 543 -4.79 -8.70 3.45
N ASP A 544 -4.86 -9.46 4.53
CA ASP A 544 -5.61 -9.10 5.71
C ASP A 544 -4.80 -8.15 6.57
N TYR A 545 -5.48 -7.18 7.17
CA TYR A 545 -4.87 -6.25 8.09
C TYR A 545 -4.86 -6.83 9.50
N ILE A 546 -3.69 -6.85 10.14
CA ILE A 546 -3.49 -7.44 11.47
C ILE A 546 -2.94 -6.37 12.41
N ALA A 547 -3.64 -6.15 13.51
CA ALA A 547 -3.25 -5.20 14.54
C ALA A 547 -3.37 -5.82 15.93
N ASN A 548 -2.48 -5.44 16.84
CA ASN A 548 -2.61 -5.79 18.24
C ASN A 548 -3.33 -4.71 19.04
N ALA A 549 -3.83 -5.11 20.22
CA ALA A 549 -4.18 -4.25 21.33
C ALA A 549 -3.42 -4.81 22.53
N MET A 550 -2.30 -4.18 22.89
CA MET A 550 -1.36 -4.83 23.81
C MET A 550 -1.92 -4.96 25.23
N HIS A 551 -2.79 -4.05 25.64
CA HIS A 551 -3.48 -4.08 26.93
C HIS A 551 -4.92 -4.62 26.83
N GLY A 552 -5.30 -5.23 25.70
CA GLY A 552 -6.64 -5.81 25.55
C GLY A 552 -6.95 -6.86 26.62
N ASP A 553 -8.19 -6.85 27.14
CA ASP A 553 -8.61 -7.61 28.31
C ASP A 553 -8.95 -9.09 28.07
N GLY A 554 -8.50 -9.65 26.95
CA GLY A 554 -8.73 -11.05 26.63
C GLY A 554 -10.18 -11.40 26.35
N PHE A 555 -10.49 -12.71 26.35
CA PHE A 555 -11.82 -13.19 26.01
C PHE A 555 -12.88 -12.74 27.02
N ASN A 556 -13.93 -12.04 26.57
CA ASN A 556 -15.00 -11.45 27.38
C ASN A 556 -14.51 -10.45 28.46
N ASN A 557 -13.39 -9.76 28.23
CA ASN A 557 -12.77 -8.86 29.22
C ASN A 557 -12.54 -9.52 30.58
N ALA A 558 -12.16 -10.80 30.54
CA ALA A 558 -12.01 -11.60 31.77
C ALA A 558 -10.57 -11.67 32.27
N LEU A 559 -9.60 -11.21 31.47
CA LEU A 559 -8.17 -11.29 31.73
C LEU A 559 -7.54 -9.93 31.47
N ILE A 560 -7.44 -9.14 32.50
CA ILE A 560 -6.89 -7.77 32.45
C ILE A 560 -5.49 -7.77 31.81
N ASN A 561 -5.28 -6.93 30.78
CA ASN A 561 -4.02 -6.77 30.02
C ASN A 561 -3.46 -8.11 29.51
N ALA A 562 -4.34 -8.97 28.98
CA ALA A 562 -3.90 -10.24 28.38
C ALA A 562 -3.37 -10.06 26.95
N GLY A 563 -3.71 -8.94 26.33
CA GLY A 563 -3.44 -8.63 24.93
C GLY A 563 -4.38 -9.35 23.96
N ASN A 564 -4.70 -8.66 22.89
CA ASN A 564 -5.55 -9.16 21.80
C ASN A 564 -4.87 -8.93 20.46
N VAL A 565 -5.13 -9.80 19.49
CA VAL A 565 -4.75 -9.61 18.09
C VAL A 565 -6.00 -9.65 17.22
N TYR A 566 -6.21 -8.60 16.45
CA TYR A 566 -7.34 -8.42 15.54
C TYR A 566 -6.87 -8.64 14.11
N ILE A 567 -7.56 -9.51 13.40
CA ILE A 567 -7.30 -9.82 11.99
C ILE A 567 -8.53 -9.39 11.20
N PHE A 568 -8.39 -8.38 10.37
CA PHE A 568 -9.45 -7.86 9.53
C PHE A 568 -9.26 -8.39 8.12
N SER A 569 -10.23 -9.15 7.60
CA SER A 569 -10.19 -9.56 6.20
C SER A 569 -10.09 -8.32 5.30
N GLY A 570 -8.98 -8.22 4.56
CA GLY A 570 -8.67 -7.08 3.72
C GLY A 570 -9.74 -6.81 2.68
N LYS A 571 -10.25 -7.86 2.05
CA LYS A 571 -11.36 -7.79 1.12
C LYS A 571 -12.64 -7.23 1.74
N LYS A 572 -13.05 -7.77 2.91
CA LYS A 572 -14.27 -7.33 3.56
C LYS A 572 -14.16 -5.94 4.15
N LEU A 573 -12.99 -5.60 4.71
CA LEU A 573 -12.69 -4.26 5.19
C LEU A 573 -12.75 -3.26 4.03
N SER A 574 -12.06 -3.52 2.94
CA SER A 574 -12.05 -2.66 1.75
C SER A 574 -13.44 -2.52 1.13
N ALA A 575 -14.25 -3.61 1.13
CA ALA A 575 -15.64 -3.55 0.69
C ALA A 575 -16.49 -2.65 1.58
N LYS A 576 -16.35 -2.75 2.92
CA LYS A 576 -17.07 -1.92 3.89
C LYS A 576 -16.70 -0.44 3.76
N LEU A 577 -15.45 -0.15 3.43
CA LEU A 577 -14.94 1.20 3.21
C LEU A 577 -15.30 1.74 1.81
N GLY A 578 -15.86 0.91 0.93
CA GLY A 578 -16.15 1.25 -0.46
C GLY A 578 -14.88 1.49 -1.28
N MET A 579 -13.81 0.80 -0.92
CA MET A 579 -12.49 0.89 -1.54
C MET A 579 -12.09 -0.38 -2.30
N LEU A 580 -12.89 -1.45 -2.24
CA LEU A 580 -12.66 -2.58 -3.13
C LEU A 580 -12.68 -2.06 -4.57
N PRO A 581 -11.65 -2.35 -5.37
CA PRO A 581 -11.82 -2.34 -6.80
C PRO A 581 -12.99 -3.29 -7.08
N PRO A 582 -13.87 -2.97 -8.03
CA PRO A 582 -14.90 -3.91 -8.39
C PRO A 582 -14.21 -5.18 -8.84
N ASP A 583 -14.83 -6.27 -8.48
CA ASP A 583 -14.35 -7.61 -8.77
C ASP A 583 -13.65 -7.67 -10.13
N GLN A 584 -12.36 -8.01 -10.14
CA GLN A 584 -11.58 -8.20 -11.38
C GLN A 584 -12.22 -9.25 -12.29
N ALA A 585 -13.11 -10.10 -11.74
CA ALA A 585 -13.91 -11.07 -12.49
C ALA A 585 -14.97 -10.45 -13.40
N LEU A 586 -15.33 -9.18 -13.21
CA LEU A 586 -16.37 -8.54 -14.01
C LEU A 586 -15.75 -7.68 -15.11
N THR A 587 -15.24 -8.33 -16.15
CA THR A 587 -14.99 -7.68 -17.43
C THR A 587 -16.27 -6.94 -17.86
N PRO A 588 -16.21 -5.65 -18.20
CA PRO A 588 -17.40 -4.95 -18.64
C PRO A 588 -17.92 -5.61 -19.90
N THR A 589 -19.23 -5.78 -19.98
CA THR A 589 -19.87 -6.29 -21.19
C THR A 589 -20.58 -5.16 -21.90
N LEU A 590 -20.18 -4.89 -23.14
CA LEU A 590 -20.81 -3.90 -23.98
C LEU A 590 -22.15 -4.46 -24.49
N THR A 591 -23.26 -3.81 -24.12
CA THR A 591 -24.61 -4.23 -24.53
C THR A 591 -25.11 -3.46 -25.74
N SER A 592 -24.71 -2.19 -25.88
CA SER A 592 -25.00 -1.42 -27.08
C SER A 592 -23.97 -0.32 -27.31
N ALA A 593 -23.71 -0.04 -28.60
CA ALA A 593 -23.01 1.17 -29.04
C ALA A 593 -23.74 1.69 -30.28
N ARG A 594 -24.09 2.97 -30.32
CA ARG A 594 -24.92 3.56 -31.38
C ARG A 594 -24.40 4.92 -31.74
N LEU A 595 -24.31 5.19 -33.05
CA LEU A 595 -23.90 6.48 -33.61
C LEU A 595 -25.13 7.38 -33.82
N PHE A 596 -25.05 8.62 -33.35
CA PHE A 596 -26.06 9.67 -33.54
C PHE A 596 -25.47 10.86 -34.28
N VAL A 597 -26.32 11.57 -35.00
CA VAL A 597 -25.98 12.80 -35.71
C VAL A 597 -26.90 13.91 -35.22
N ASN A 598 -26.35 14.98 -34.64
CA ASN A 598 -27.10 16.12 -34.10
C ASN A 598 -28.32 15.74 -33.24
N GLY A 599 -28.21 14.69 -32.43
CA GLY A 599 -29.29 14.21 -31.58
C GLY A 599 -30.45 13.53 -32.30
N THR A 600 -30.36 13.31 -33.59
CA THR A 600 -31.34 12.51 -34.34
C THR A 600 -31.00 11.02 -34.21
N GLY A 601 -32.00 10.17 -34.03
CA GLY A 601 -31.91 8.74 -33.67
C GLY A 601 -30.78 7.96 -34.35
N PRO A 602 -30.46 6.73 -33.88
CA PRO A 602 -29.22 6.06 -34.26
C PRO A 602 -29.14 5.87 -35.79
N VAL A 603 -27.97 6.19 -36.34
CA VAL A 603 -27.66 6.04 -37.76
C VAL A 603 -26.61 4.95 -37.98
N GLN A 604 -26.69 4.23 -39.10
CA GLN A 604 -25.69 3.23 -39.45
C GLN A 604 -24.44 3.86 -40.08
N GLN A 605 -24.57 5.01 -40.66
CA GLN A 605 -23.48 5.73 -41.33
C GLN A 605 -23.60 7.24 -41.13
N ALA A 606 -22.45 7.91 -41.02
CA ALA A 606 -22.32 9.35 -41.01
C ALA A 606 -21.07 9.77 -41.80
N ASN A 607 -20.97 11.04 -42.21
CA ASN A 607 -19.79 11.51 -42.92
C ASN A 607 -18.62 11.71 -41.94
N ALA A 608 -17.45 11.23 -42.32
CA ALA A 608 -16.22 11.53 -41.59
C ALA A 608 -15.96 13.05 -41.62
N GLY A 609 -15.59 13.61 -40.46
CA GLY A 609 -15.40 15.05 -40.30
C GLY A 609 -16.69 15.84 -40.02
N GLN A 610 -17.86 15.23 -40.07
CA GLN A 610 -19.13 15.89 -39.75
C GLN A 610 -19.20 16.31 -38.30
N SER A 611 -19.74 17.49 -37.99
CA SER A 611 -19.97 17.94 -36.62
C SER A 611 -21.24 17.35 -36.00
N GLY A 612 -21.30 17.31 -34.67
CA GLY A 612 -22.47 16.83 -33.94
C GLY A 612 -22.59 15.27 -33.92
N LEU A 613 -21.50 14.56 -34.12
CA LEU A 613 -21.45 13.10 -33.99
C LEU A 613 -21.29 12.69 -32.56
N VAL A 614 -22.17 11.81 -32.06
CA VAL A 614 -22.14 11.25 -30.71
C VAL A 614 -22.24 9.74 -30.79
N VAL A 615 -21.41 9.04 -30.03
CA VAL A 615 -21.54 7.60 -29.82
C VAL A 615 -22.10 7.37 -28.43
N GLU A 616 -23.32 6.88 -28.33
CA GLU A 616 -23.93 6.45 -27.10
C GLU A 616 -23.62 4.98 -26.84
N ILE A 617 -23.22 4.69 -25.60
CA ILE A 617 -22.68 3.40 -25.20
C ILE A 617 -23.36 2.97 -23.91
N ALA A 618 -23.83 1.72 -23.85
CA ALA A 618 -24.33 1.10 -22.65
C ALA A 618 -23.71 -0.29 -22.49
N GLY A 619 -23.54 -0.68 -21.24
CA GLY A 619 -22.96 -1.97 -20.87
C GLY A 619 -23.46 -2.46 -19.52
N THR A 620 -23.01 -3.65 -19.13
CA THR A 620 -23.11 -4.17 -17.77
C THR A 620 -21.72 -4.26 -17.18
N ASN A 621 -21.62 -4.24 -15.84
CA ASN A 621 -20.35 -4.15 -15.12
C ASN A 621 -19.54 -2.91 -15.49
N THR A 622 -20.20 -1.84 -15.92
CA THR A 622 -19.58 -0.54 -16.22
C THR A 622 -19.53 0.32 -14.96
N ARG A 623 -18.60 1.26 -14.94
CA ARG A 623 -18.34 2.18 -13.82
C ARG A 623 -18.09 3.59 -14.36
N VAL A 624 -18.12 4.58 -13.47
CA VAL A 624 -17.82 5.98 -13.85
C VAL A 624 -16.42 6.16 -14.42
N ASP A 625 -15.48 5.29 -14.02
CA ASP A 625 -14.08 5.28 -14.47
C ASP A 625 -13.78 4.26 -15.57
N THR A 626 -14.80 3.58 -16.11
CA THR A 626 -14.62 2.67 -17.25
C THR A 626 -14.06 3.42 -18.46
N GLN A 627 -12.93 2.95 -18.99
CA GLN A 627 -12.38 3.45 -20.24
C GLN A 627 -13.22 3.02 -21.42
N VAL A 628 -13.50 3.96 -22.30
CA VAL A 628 -14.10 3.71 -23.60
C VAL A 628 -12.99 3.74 -24.65
N LEU A 629 -12.91 2.70 -25.47
CA LEU A 629 -12.00 2.62 -26.60
C LEU A 629 -12.80 2.61 -27.91
N ILE A 630 -12.45 3.48 -28.83
CA ILE A 630 -12.98 3.46 -30.19
C ILE A 630 -11.81 3.22 -31.13
N ASN A 631 -11.89 2.15 -31.94
CA ASN A 631 -10.81 1.71 -32.81
C ASN A 631 -9.45 1.52 -32.09
N GLY A 632 -9.51 1.07 -30.82
CA GLY A 632 -8.33 0.88 -29.98
C GLY A 632 -7.76 2.16 -29.35
N ILE A 633 -8.35 3.31 -29.61
CA ILE A 633 -7.94 4.61 -29.05
C ILE A 633 -8.80 4.90 -27.82
N VAL A 634 -8.18 5.19 -26.68
CA VAL A 634 -8.90 5.63 -25.48
C VAL A 634 -9.47 7.03 -25.73
N VAL A 635 -10.76 7.19 -25.48
CA VAL A 635 -11.50 8.44 -25.69
C VAL A 635 -12.02 8.98 -24.35
N LEU A 636 -12.34 10.28 -24.33
CA LEU A 636 -12.94 10.93 -23.17
C LEU A 636 -14.47 10.78 -23.23
N PRO A 637 -15.10 9.93 -22.41
CA PRO A 637 -16.54 9.82 -22.35
C PRO A 637 -17.15 10.84 -21.40
N HIS A 638 -18.35 11.30 -21.69
CA HIS A 638 -19.24 11.95 -20.74
C HIS A 638 -20.13 10.89 -20.09
N VAL A 639 -20.25 10.92 -18.78
CA VAL A 639 -21.12 10.02 -18.00
C VAL A 639 -22.38 10.79 -17.61
N PRO A 640 -23.53 10.56 -18.29
CA PRO A 640 -24.74 11.35 -18.08
C PRO A 640 -25.30 11.21 -16.66
N ASN A 641 -25.19 10.04 -16.07
CA ASN A 641 -25.61 9.77 -14.69
C ASN A 641 -24.57 8.92 -13.95
N PRO A 642 -23.61 9.54 -13.26
CA PRO A 642 -22.55 8.82 -12.55
C PRO A 642 -23.02 8.04 -11.31
N GLN A 643 -24.28 8.21 -10.89
CA GLN A 643 -24.85 7.46 -9.76
C GLN A 643 -25.49 6.13 -10.19
N ASP A 644 -25.58 5.84 -11.48
CA ASP A 644 -26.12 4.56 -11.95
C ASP A 644 -25.18 3.41 -11.60
N VAL A 645 -25.76 2.26 -11.25
CA VAL A 645 -25.01 1.03 -10.94
C VAL A 645 -24.20 0.55 -12.16
N ASN A 646 -24.73 0.76 -13.36
CA ASN A 646 -24.04 0.51 -14.62
C ASN A 646 -24.16 1.79 -15.47
N PRO A 647 -23.28 2.79 -15.29
CA PRO A 647 -23.38 4.04 -16.00
C PRO A 647 -23.23 3.84 -17.51
N SER A 648 -24.03 4.56 -18.27
CA SER A 648 -23.87 4.71 -19.71
C SER A 648 -22.91 5.84 -20.03
N PHE A 649 -22.38 5.84 -21.27
CA PHE A 649 -21.40 6.82 -21.71
C PHE A 649 -21.86 7.50 -23.00
N ALA A 650 -21.50 8.76 -23.17
CA ALA A 650 -21.65 9.49 -24.41
C ALA A 650 -20.27 10.02 -24.86
N VAL A 651 -19.82 9.64 -26.05
CA VAL A 651 -18.57 10.11 -26.62
C VAL A 651 -18.87 11.13 -27.71
N LEU A 652 -18.51 12.39 -27.48
CA LEU A 652 -18.60 13.46 -28.45
C LEU A 652 -17.41 13.35 -29.40
N LEU A 653 -17.65 12.96 -30.67
CA LEU A 653 -16.57 12.83 -31.65
C LEU A 653 -15.96 14.18 -32.04
N ASP A 654 -16.65 15.29 -31.80
CA ASP A 654 -16.10 16.65 -32.00
C ASP A 654 -14.91 16.92 -31.06
N GLU A 655 -14.86 16.26 -29.91
CA GLU A 655 -13.76 16.31 -28.96
C GLU A 655 -12.66 15.27 -29.27
N ASN A 656 -12.94 14.28 -30.12
CA ASN A 656 -12.06 13.18 -30.53
C ASN A 656 -11.75 13.26 -32.05
N ILE A 657 -11.08 14.32 -32.46
CA ILE A 657 -10.87 14.72 -33.86
C ILE A 657 -10.21 13.64 -34.71
N SER A 658 -9.26 12.89 -34.15
CA SER A 658 -8.58 11.80 -34.86
C SER A 658 -9.55 10.71 -35.33
N ILE A 659 -10.50 10.33 -34.45
CA ILE A 659 -11.52 9.34 -34.76
C ILE A 659 -12.58 9.92 -35.69
N LYS A 660 -13.06 11.12 -35.39
CA LYS A 660 -14.03 11.84 -36.21
C LYS A 660 -13.63 11.93 -37.67
N ASN A 661 -12.33 12.16 -37.94
CA ASN A 661 -11.79 12.34 -39.29
C ASN A 661 -11.37 11.03 -39.98
N SER A 662 -11.49 9.89 -39.31
CA SER A 662 -11.15 8.57 -39.84
C SER A 662 -12.37 7.94 -40.52
N ALA A 663 -12.26 7.61 -41.80
CA ALA A 663 -13.29 6.81 -42.47
C ALA A 663 -13.13 5.32 -42.06
N GLY A 664 -14.23 4.69 -41.74
CA GLY A 664 -14.26 3.28 -41.36
C GLY A 664 -15.28 2.97 -40.26
N PRO A 665 -15.39 1.70 -39.86
CA PRO A 665 -16.26 1.31 -38.77
C PRO A 665 -15.75 1.88 -37.43
N LEU A 666 -16.68 2.24 -36.57
CA LEU A 666 -16.40 2.65 -35.18
C LEU A 666 -16.54 1.44 -34.29
N ALA A 667 -15.45 0.70 -34.10
CA ALA A 667 -15.37 -0.45 -33.23
C ALA A 667 -15.21 0.01 -31.78
N VAL A 668 -16.21 -0.23 -30.94
CA VAL A 668 -16.27 0.19 -29.54
C VAL A 668 -15.96 -0.99 -28.64
N ARG A 669 -15.11 -0.76 -27.64
CA ARG A 669 -14.83 -1.67 -26.53
C ARG A 669 -14.78 -0.89 -25.22
N LEU A 670 -14.98 -1.58 -24.11
CA LEU A 670 -14.89 -1.05 -22.76
C LEU A 670 -13.78 -1.78 -21.99
N ARG A 671 -13.18 -1.08 -21.03
CA ARG A 671 -12.22 -1.65 -20.13
C ARG A 671 -12.32 -0.93 -18.78
N ASN A 672 -12.55 -1.66 -17.68
CA ASN A 672 -12.46 -1.07 -16.37
C ASN A 672 -10.99 -0.73 -16.06
N ILE A 673 -10.78 0.47 -15.54
CA ILE A 673 -9.50 0.84 -14.97
C ILE A 673 -9.51 0.26 -13.56
N SER A 674 -9.05 -0.94 -13.46
CA SER A 674 -8.63 -1.49 -12.19
C SER A 674 -7.12 -1.43 -12.17
N PRO A 675 -6.44 -1.54 -11.01
CA PRO A 675 -4.98 -1.47 -10.94
C PRO A 675 -4.31 -2.44 -11.90
N THR A 676 -4.87 -3.62 -12.07
CA THR A 676 -4.61 -4.47 -13.24
C THR A 676 -5.74 -4.25 -14.24
N LEU A 677 -5.42 -3.60 -15.34
CA LEU A 677 -6.38 -3.36 -16.43
C LEU A 677 -7.20 -4.61 -16.72
N SER A 678 -8.53 -4.54 -16.62
CA SER A 678 -9.41 -5.65 -16.97
C SER A 678 -9.18 -6.06 -18.43
N GLU A 679 -9.57 -7.27 -18.79
CA GLU A 679 -9.70 -7.64 -20.19
C GLU A 679 -10.66 -6.68 -20.89
N LEU A 680 -10.45 -6.49 -22.21
CA LEU A 680 -11.37 -5.70 -23.02
C LEU A 680 -12.72 -6.42 -23.14
N SER A 681 -13.82 -5.64 -23.11
CA SER A 681 -15.15 -6.16 -23.40
C SER A 681 -15.23 -6.80 -24.80
N ASN A 682 -16.34 -7.44 -25.09
CA ASN A 682 -16.76 -7.69 -26.47
C ASN A 682 -16.74 -6.40 -27.30
N GLU A 683 -16.68 -6.55 -28.63
CA GLU A 683 -16.68 -5.43 -29.57
C GLU A 683 -18.07 -5.24 -30.20
N ILE A 684 -18.50 -3.99 -30.30
CA ILE A 684 -19.70 -3.61 -31.08
C ILE A 684 -19.34 -2.50 -32.04
N ILE A 685 -19.79 -2.61 -33.29
CA ILE A 685 -19.66 -1.56 -34.26
C ILE A 685 -20.83 -0.57 -34.09
N ALA A 686 -20.54 0.61 -33.58
CA ALA A 686 -21.53 1.67 -33.31
C ALA A 686 -22.13 2.23 -34.61
N GLY A 687 -21.34 2.26 -35.68
CA GLY A 687 -21.68 2.77 -36.99
C GLY A 687 -20.44 2.86 -37.88
N THR A 688 -20.58 3.46 -39.06
CA THR A 688 -19.45 3.63 -39.99
C THR A 688 -19.33 5.09 -40.41
N LEU A 689 -18.12 5.65 -40.29
CA LEU A 689 -17.82 6.96 -40.89
C LEU A 689 -17.37 6.76 -42.32
N VAL A 690 -18.05 7.45 -43.25
CA VAL A 690 -17.77 7.36 -44.67
C VAL A 690 -17.05 8.62 -45.16
N GLY A 691 -15.92 8.42 -45.79
CA GLY A 691 -15.20 9.50 -46.45
C GLY A 691 -15.80 9.86 -47.81
N PRO A 692 -15.31 10.95 -48.45
CA PRO A 692 -15.68 11.29 -49.79
C PRO A 692 -15.28 10.18 -50.78
N GLN A 693 -16.12 9.89 -51.76
CA GLN A 693 -15.86 8.87 -52.78
C GLN A 693 -16.05 9.42 -54.17
N ILE A 694 -15.08 9.19 -55.06
CA ILE A 694 -15.20 9.51 -56.46
C ILE A 694 -15.78 8.29 -57.21
N THR A 695 -16.89 8.50 -57.87
CA THR A 695 -17.55 7.47 -58.68
C THR A 695 -17.29 7.62 -60.19
N LYS A 696 -17.01 8.85 -60.64
CA LYS A 696 -16.79 9.15 -62.07
C LYS A 696 -16.04 10.46 -62.26
N ILE A 697 -15.14 10.51 -63.25
CA ILE A 697 -14.49 11.75 -63.70
C ILE A 697 -14.71 11.90 -65.21
N LYS A 698 -15.13 13.11 -65.60
CA LYS A 698 -15.15 13.51 -67.02
C LYS A 698 -14.15 14.63 -67.26
N VAL A 699 -13.20 14.41 -68.14
CA VAL A 699 -12.18 15.42 -68.51
C VAL A 699 -12.59 16.11 -69.78
N LYS A 700 -12.58 17.44 -69.77
CA LYS A 700 -12.83 18.29 -70.94
C LYS A 700 -11.68 19.27 -71.13
N LYS A 701 -11.13 19.36 -72.34
CA LYS A 701 -10.18 20.41 -72.74
C LYS A 701 -10.94 21.53 -73.39
N LYS A 702 -10.70 22.77 -72.97
CA LYS A 702 -11.23 23.96 -73.62
C LYS A 702 -10.29 24.47 -74.71
N ALA A 703 -10.78 25.29 -75.62
CA ALA A 703 -9.98 25.90 -76.70
C ALA A 703 -8.79 26.73 -76.20
N SER A 704 -8.88 27.23 -74.94
CA SER A 704 -7.82 27.94 -74.25
C SER A 704 -6.72 27.02 -73.67
N GLY A 705 -6.77 25.70 -73.87
CA GLY A 705 -5.84 24.72 -73.28
C GLY A 705 -6.22 24.30 -71.84
N LEU A 706 -7.16 24.96 -71.18
CA LEU A 706 -7.61 24.66 -69.81
C LEU A 706 -8.27 23.28 -69.78
N LEU A 707 -7.84 22.44 -68.86
CA LEU A 707 -8.52 21.18 -68.55
C LEU A 707 -9.54 21.39 -67.44
N VAL A 708 -10.74 20.85 -67.59
CA VAL A 708 -11.81 20.87 -66.64
C VAL A 708 -12.15 19.44 -66.27
N LEU A 709 -11.94 19.10 -64.99
CA LEU A 709 -12.32 17.83 -64.39
C LEU A 709 -13.72 18.00 -63.81
N LYS A 710 -14.67 17.20 -64.27
CA LYS A 710 -16.00 17.08 -63.69
C LYS A 710 -16.01 15.80 -62.89
N ILE A 711 -15.95 15.95 -61.55
CA ILE A 711 -15.82 14.88 -60.62
C ILE A 711 -17.19 14.61 -59.99
N HIS A 712 -17.74 13.45 -60.19
CA HIS A 712 -18.95 12.99 -59.55
C HIS A 712 -18.59 11.98 -58.46
N GLY A 713 -19.31 12.02 -57.36
CA GLY A 713 -19.02 11.14 -56.22
C GLY A 713 -20.11 11.14 -55.17
N LEU A 714 -19.73 10.81 -53.96
CA LEU A 714 -20.60 10.80 -52.79
C LEU A 714 -19.84 11.49 -51.66
N ASN A 715 -20.59 12.13 -50.77
CA ASN A 715 -20.08 12.70 -49.53
C ASN A 715 -18.99 13.78 -49.71
N PHE A 716 -19.11 14.61 -50.76
CA PHE A 716 -18.21 15.74 -50.97
C PHE A 716 -18.64 16.92 -50.09
N PRO A 717 -17.84 17.35 -49.10
CA PRO A 717 -18.13 18.56 -48.35
C PRO A 717 -17.82 19.79 -49.15
N GLY A 718 -18.52 20.90 -48.85
CA GLY A 718 -18.37 22.16 -49.61
C GLY A 718 -17.01 22.84 -49.44
N ASP A 719 -16.27 22.48 -48.43
CA ASP A 719 -14.93 22.98 -48.05
C ASP A 719 -13.77 22.09 -48.52
N ALA A 720 -14.06 21.05 -49.28
CA ALA A 720 -13.03 20.13 -49.74
C ALA A 720 -12.10 20.79 -50.79
N SER A 721 -10.97 20.15 -51.02
CA SER A 721 -10.02 20.46 -52.08
C SER A 721 -9.87 19.26 -53.04
N VAL A 722 -9.32 19.54 -54.23
CA VAL A 722 -9.03 18.50 -55.22
C VAL A 722 -7.52 18.43 -55.41
N THR A 723 -6.96 17.25 -55.25
CA THR A 723 -5.56 16.97 -55.59
C THR A 723 -5.48 16.14 -56.86
N VAL A 724 -4.54 16.48 -57.71
CA VAL A 724 -4.26 15.77 -58.97
C VAL A 724 -2.76 15.45 -59.02
N THR A 725 -2.41 14.23 -59.37
CA THR A 725 -1.03 13.86 -59.67
C THR A 725 -0.95 13.22 -61.06
N ALA A 726 0.13 13.46 -61.78
CA ALA A 726 0.40 12.83 -63.08
C ALA A 726 1.87 12.42 -63.10
N ASN A 727 2.16 11.17 -63.48
CA ASN A 727 3.50 10.59 -63.49
C ASN A 727 4.25 10.76 -62.15
N GLY A 728 3.52 10.64 -61.02
CA GLY A 728 4.06 10.81 -59.67
C GLY A 728 4.29 12.24 -59.21
N SER A 729 4.02 13.25 -60.00
CA SER A 729 4.18 14.66 -59.67
C SER A 729 2.84 15.36 -59.46
N ALA A 730 2.78 16.28 -58.51
CA ALA A 730 1.58 17.07 -58.25
C ALA A 730 1.27 17.99 -59.43
N VAL A 731 0.01 18.03 -59.85
CA VAL A 731 -0.50 18.93 -60.89
C VAL A 731 -1.30 20.06 -60.20
N PRO A 732 -0.89 21.32 -60.36
CA PRO A 732 -1.57 22.44 -59.73
C PRO A 732 -3.02 22.57 -60.21
N VAL A 733 -3.96 22.54 -59.24
CA VAL A 733 -5.37 22.84 -59.49
C VAL A 733 -5.58 24.36 -59.35
N GLN A 734 -5.93 25.04 -60.43
CA GLN A 734 -6.09 26.50 -60.46
C GLN A 734 -7.33 26.95 -59.63
N SER A 735 -8.39 26.18 -59.69
CA SER A 735 -9.62 26.43 -58.95
C SER A 735 -10.48 25.16 -58.89
N ALA A 736 -11.22 24.99 -57.82
CA ALA A 736 -12.26 23.98 -57.66
C ALA A 736 -13.56 24.65 -57.20
N SER A 737 -14.69 24.18 -57.68
CA SER A 737 -16.00 24.58 -57.21
C SER A 737 -16.79 23.35 -56.85
N PHE A 738 -17.38 23.37 -55.68
CA PHE A 738 -18.12 22.26 -55.08
C PHE A 738 -19.63 22.52 -55.19
N ASP A 739 -20.38 21.50 -55.53
CA ASP A 739 -21.84 21.44 -55.48
C ASP A 739 -22.19 20.18 -54.65
N PRO A 740 -22.16 20.33 -53.30
CA PRO A 740 -22.35 19.19 -52.43
C PRO A 740 -23.76 18.56 -52.58
N PRO A 741 -23.88 17.27 -52.30
CA PRO A 741 -22.86 16.33 -51.76
C PRO A 741 -22.14 15.49 -52.83
N ASP A 742 -22.38 15.69 -54.13
CA ASP A 742 -22.02 14.70 -55.15
C ASP A 742 -21.23 15.21 -56.34
N TYR A 743 -20.92 16.50 -56.43
CA TYR A 743 -20.25 17.07 -57.60
C TYR A 743 -19.17 18.11 -57.29
N VAL A 744 -18.02 17.97 -57.96
CA VAL A 744 -16.92 18.95 -57.94
C VAL A 744 -16.44 19.25 -59.34
N SER A 745 -16.22 20.51 -59.63
CA SER A 745 -15.57 20.96 -60.90
C SER A 745 -14.19 21.55 -60.56
N ALA A 746 -13.10 20.84 -60.92
CA ALA A 746 -11.74 21.34 -60.76
C ALA A 746 -11.16 21.81 -62.14
N LYS A 747 -10.37 22.91 -62.14
CA LYS A 747 -9.72 23.45 -63.28
C LYS A 747 -8.21 23.39 -63.14
N ILE A 748 -7.53 22.88 -64.18
CA ILE A 748 -6.09 22.87 -64.35
C ILE A 748 -5.72 23.85 -65.45
N GLY A 749 -4.83 24.78 -65.11
CA GLY A 749 -4.36 25.78 -66.14
C GLY A 749 -3.67 25.13 -67.32
N ALA A 750 -3.69 25.82 -68.46
CA ALA A 750 -3.07 25.30 -69.70
C ALA A 750 -1.58 24.98 -69.54
N ASP A 751 -0.88 25.80 -68.73
CA ASP A 751 0.57 25.65 -68.47
C ASP A 751 0.91 24.49 -67.56
N ALA A 752 -0.05 24.02 -66.73
CA ALA A 752 0.10 22.90 -65.82
C ALA A 752 -0.58 21.63 -66.36
N ALA A 753 -1.24 21.67 -67.48
CA ALA A 753 -2.00 20.55 -68.00
C ALA A 753 -1.07 19.46 -68.51
N PRO A 754 -1.21 18.20 -67.96
CA PRO A 754 -0.44 17.07 -68.46
C PRO A 754 -0.65 16.82 -69.97
N ALA A 755 0.34 16.25 -70.66
CA ALA A 755 0.24 15.91 -72.09
C ALA A 755 -1.00 15.02 -72.39
N PRO A 756 -1.65 15.16 -73.53
CA PRO A 756 -2.76 14.28 -73.86
C PRO A 756 -2.39 12.82 -73.81
N GLY A 757 -3.27 12.01 -73.23
CA GLY A 757 -3.03 10.59 -72.98
C GLY A 757 -2.39 10.25 -71.58
N THR A 758 -1.90 11.26 -70.91
CA THR A 758 -1.31 11.03 -69.52
C THR A 758 -2.41 10.67 -68.54
N THR A 759 -2.15 9.61 -67.76
CA THR A 759 -3.02 9.23 -66.63
C THR A 759 -2.82 10.19 -65.47
N MET A 760 -3.92 10.79 -65.04
CA MET A 760 -4.01 11.64 -63.87
C MET A 760 -4.68 10.86 -62.76
N LEU A 761 -4.12 10.86 -61.56
CA LEU A 761 -4.73 10.34 -60.35
C LEU A 761 -5.36 11.49 -59.57
N VAL A 762 -6.64 11.39 -59.28
CA VAL A 762 -7.45 12.46 -58.68
C VAL A 762 -8.01 12.01 -57.36
N ARG A 763 -7.88 12.86 -56.34
CA ARG A 763 -8.52 12.70 -55.05
C ARG A 763 -9.26 13.96 -54.62
N VAL A 764 -10.33 13.80 -53.87
CA VAL A 764 -10.99 14.87 -53.14
C VAL A 764 -10.54 14.75 -51.66
N VAL A 765 -10.11 15.87 -51.10
CA VAL A 765 -9.58 15.93 -49.73
C VAL A 765 -10.42 16.93 -48.96
N THR A 766 -11.00 16.52 -47.83
CA THR A 766 -11.76 17.41 -46.95
C THR A 766 -10.84 18.41 -46.27
N ALA A 767 -11.39 19.49 -45.70
CA ALA A 767 -10.61 20.45 -44.91
C ALA A 767 -9.90 19.79 -43.71
N GLN A 768 -10.42 18.65 -43.24
CA GLN A 768 -9.84 17.84 -42.13
C GLN A 768 -8.82 16.81 -42.63
N GLY A 769 -8.49 16.81 -43.95
CA GLY A 769 -7.47 15.92 -44.53
C GLY A 769 -7.97 14.52 -44.90
N ILE A 770 -9.26 14.21 -44.77
CA ILE A 770 -9.84 12.93 -45.18
C ILE A 770 -9.83 12.83 -46.70
N GLN A 771 -9.23 11.80 -47.25
CA GLN A 771 -9.08 11.60 -48.70
C GLN A 771 -10.15 10.66 -49.24
N SER A 772 -10.62 10.95 -50.45
CA SER A 772 -11.42 10.00 -51.24
C SER A 772 -10.57 8.80 -51.69
N ASN A 773 -11.24 7.79 -52.25
CA ASN A 773 -10.56 6.85 -53.13
C ASN A 773 -9.80 7.60 -54.24
N GLU A 774 -8.73 7.00 -54.73
CA GLU A 774 -8.01 7.49 -55.88
C GLU A 774 -8.73 7.08 -57.17
N PHE A 775 -8.93 8.03 -58.05
CA PHE A 775 -9.61 7.78 -59.32
C PHE A 775 -8.73 8.19 -60.49
N ALA A 776 -8.49 7.24 -61.40
CA ALA A 776 -7.70 7.49 -62.58
C ALA A 776 -8.52 8.17 -63.69
N ALA A 777 -7.99 9.24 -64.24
CA ALA A 777 -8.57 9.97 -65.43
C ALA A 777 -7.50 10.26 -66.44
N THR A 778 -7.83 10.23 -67.73
CA THR A 778 -6.88 10.49 -68.79
C THR A 778 -6.97 11.95 -69.20
N ALA A 779 -5.82 12.63 -69.26
CA ALA A 779 -5.71 14.00 -69.82
C ALA A 779 -6.08 14.01 -71.30
N LYS A 780 -6.85 15.04 -71.76
CA LYS A 780 -7.32 15.20 -73.14
C LYS A 780 -6.50 16.24 -73.87
#